data_89ca8fe75f88b227888b5b280c54535e
#
_entry.id   89ca8fe75f88b227888b5b280c54535e
#
_cell.length_a   1.000
_cell.length_b   1.000
_cell.length_c   1.000
_cell.angle_alpha   90.00
_cell.angle_beta   90.00
_cell.angle_gamma   90.00
#
_symmetry.space_group_name_H-M   'P 1'
#
loop_
_entity.id
_entity.type
_entity.pdbx_description
1 polymer ?
#
loop_
_entity_poly.entity_id
_entity_poly.type
_entity_poly.pdbx_seq_one_letter_code
_entity_poly.pdbx_strand_id
1 'polypeptide(L)'
;MKYDFQAIEKKWQARWEEEKPFAAVTGDPRPKFYGLIEFPYPSGQGLHVGHPRPFTAMDIICRKRRMQGYNVLFPIGFDAFGLPTENYAIKNHIHPAVVTKNNIANFTKQLKMLGYSFDWDRAVDTTDPSYYKWTQWIFLQMYKHGLAYKTTMPVNWCTSCKCVLANEEVVNGVCERCGSEVVRKEKSQWMLAITKYAQRLIDDLDDVDYIERVKTQQRNWIGRSTGAEITFKTNVGDDITVYTTRADTLFGTTYMVISPEHPLLKQWQPHIANWDAVAAYQEEAAHKSDFERGELNKEKTGVRLEGIEVMNPVTHKALPMFVSDYVLMGYGTGIVMGVPGHDQRDWEFATKFGLPIVEVVAGGDVTKEAFVAKDDSAVMVNSGFLNGMTVKEAIPAMKKYVVEQGFGKEKVNYKLRDWVFSRQRYWGEPIPLVNCPKCGWVPIPEDQLPLVLPQVDSYEPTDDGESPLSKMTDWVNTTCPQCGGPAKRETDTMPQWAGSSWYFLRYMDPHNDKALASKEALDYWSPVDWYNGGMEHTTLHLLYSRFWHKFLYDIGVVPTKEPYQKRTSHGMILGEGGEKMSKSRGNVVNPNDIVDQYGADTMRLHIMFIGDFEKAVTWSNEAVKGSKRFLDRVWNLAESCTDDPAISDKNEAIIHKTIKKVTEDIDELKMNTAIASMMTMVNEFAANGCTKGDMEQLLLLLSPFAPHIVEELWERLGFAAKYGKMCCQCDWPTYDETKTVDTTVTMAVQVLGKLKGTVTVAKDSDQQTVVDAALQLDKVQRQMEGMQIVKVIHVPNKLVNLILKPKAGKCQ
;
A
#
# COMPACT_ATOMS: atom_id res chain seq x y z
N MET A 1 39.68 -18.69 11.20
CA MET A 1 39.66 -18.66 9.70
C MET A 1 39.03 -17.35 9.26
N LYS A 2 39.42 -16.77 8.14
CA LYS A 2 38.79 -15.54 7.63
C LYS A 2 37.35 -15.82 7.20
N TYR A 3 36.41 -14.95 7.56
CA TYR A 3 35.02 -14.98 7.09
C TYR A 3 34.97 -14.68 5.60
N ASP A 4 34.90 -15.70 4.76
CA ASP A 4 34.77 -15.60 3.30
C ASP A 4 33.28 -15.68 2.93
N PHE A 5 32.61 -14.55 3.01
CA PHE A 5 31.17 -14.46 2.72
C PHE A 5 30.84 -14.86 1.28
N GLN A 6 31.70 -14.54 0.28
CA GLN A 6 31.41 -14.85 -1.12
C GLN A 6 31.35 -16.35 -1.38
N ALA A 7 32.29 -17.12 -0.81
CA ALA A 7 32.29 -18.57 -0.95
C ALA A 7 31.12 -19.21 -0.18
N ILE A 8 30.84 -18.70 1.02
CA ILE A 8 29.77 -19.20 1.90
C ILE A 8 28.39 -18.98 1.25
N GLU A 9 28.13 -17.77 0.74
CA GLU A 9 26.86 -17.43 0.11
C GLU A 9 26.58 -18.29 -1.12
N LYS A 10 27.58 -18.49 -1.99
CA LYS A 10 27.46 -19.37 -3.16
C LYS A 10 27.17 -20.82 -2.79
N LYS A 11 27.85 -21.34 -1.74
CA LYS A 11 27.66 -22.71 -1.24
C LYS A 11 26.20 -22.90 -0.80
N TRP A 12 25.68 -22.02 0.03
CA TRP A 12 24.35 -22.16 0.62
C TRP A 12 23.23 -21.90 -0.35
N GLN A 13 23.38 -20.92 -1.26
CA GLN A 13 22.41 -20.67 -2.34
C GLN A 13 22.27 -21.90 -3.24
N ALA A 14 23.38 -22.53 -3.65
CA ALA A 14 23.36 -23.74 -4.45
C ALA A 14 22.68 -24.91 -3.69
N ARG A 15 22.96 -25.06 -2.41
CA ARG A 15 22.38 -26.11 -1.58
C ARG A 15 20.87 -25.94 -1.38
N TRP A 16 20.39 -24.72 -1.14
CA TRP A 16 18.96 -24.43 -1.03
C TRP A 16 18.21 -24.63 -2.36
N GLU A 17 18.87 -24.39 -3.50
CA GLU A 17 18.28 -24.66 -4.80
C GLU A 17 18.12 -26.16 -5.07
N GLU A 18 19.10 -26.97 -4.63
CA GLU A 18 19.10 -28.43 -4.78
C GLU A 18 18.11 -29.10 -3.80
N GLU A 19 18.18 -28.76 -2.52
CA GLU A 19 17.40 -29.42 -1.46
C GLU A 19 15.97 -28.86 -1.30
N LYS A 20 15.71 -27.65 -1.82
CA LYS A 20 14.39 -26.96 -1.76
C LYS A 20 13.73 -26.95 -0.37
N PRO A 21 14.42 -26.54 0.71
CA PRO A 21 13.90 -26.62 2.08
C PRO A 21 12.71 -25.69 2.32
N PHE A 22 12.39 -24.81 1.37
CA PHE A 22 11.34 -23.79 1.48
C PHE A 22 10.09 -24.12 0.68
N ALA A 23 10.02 -25.27 0.05
CA ALA A 23 8.86 -25.71 -0.73
C ALA A 23 7.62 -25.86 0.16
N ALA A 24 6.51 -25.30 -0.29
CA ALA A 24 5.21 -25.39 0.36
C ALA A 24 4.40 -26.59 -0.16
N VAL A 25 3.69 -27.28 0.71
CA VAL A 25 2.91 -28.46 0.36
C VAL A 25 1.42 -28.19 0.62
N THR A 26 0.60 -28.23 -0.41
CA THR A 26 -0.84 -28.11 -0.27
C THR A 26 -1.39 -29.34 0.46
N GLY A 27 -2.27 -29.13 1.47
CA GLY A 27 -2.85 -30.21 2.26
C GLY A 27 -1.97 -30.76 3.39
N ASP A 28 -0.83 -30.14 3.68
CA ASP A 28 0.03 -30.49 4.85
C ASP A 28 -0.77 -30.31 6.16
N PRO A 29 -0.66 -31.26 7.13
CA PRO A 29 -1.42 -31.18 8.38
C PRO A 29 -0.94 -30.07 9.36
N ARG A 30 0.24 -29.50 9.13
CA ARG A 30 0.71 -28.36 9.91
C ARG A 30 -0.15 -27.12 9.65
N PRO A 31 -0.24 -26.16 10.59
CA PRO A 31 -0.91 -24.91 10.33
C PRO A 31 -0.25 -24.19 9.14
N LYS A 32 -1.07 -23.68 8.24
CA LYS A 32 -0.58 -22.93 7.07
C LYS A 32 -0.18 -21.51 7.46
N PHE A 33 0.78 -20.97 6.76
CA PHE A 33 1.07 -19.54 6.76
C PHE A 33 1.41 -19.09 5.33
N TYR A 34 0.63 -18.18 4.80
CA TYR A 34 0.85 -17.60 3.48
C TYR A 34 1.34 -16.16 3.63
N GLY A 35 2.66 -15.97 3.51
CA GLY A 35 3.30 -14.65 3.47
C GLY A 35 3.41 -14.14 2.04
N LEU A 36 2.98 -12.91 1.79
CA LEU A 36 2.96 -12.31 0.46
C LEU A 36 3.65 -10.95 0.47
N ILE A 37 4.39 -10.67 -0.59
CA ILE A 37 4.90 -9.36 -0.96
C ILE A 37 4.34 -8.96 -2.32
N GLU A 38 4.30 -7.68 -2.62
CA GLU A 38 4.03 -7.23 -3.99
C GLU A 38 5.12 -7.74 -4.90
N PHE A 39 4.73 -8.47 -5.96
CA PHE A 39 5.71 -8.98 -6.90
C PHE A 39 6.30 -7.84 -7.74
N PRO A 40 7.61 -7.91 -8.04
CA PRO A 40 8.29 -6.81 -8.70
C PRO A 40 7.88 -6.67 -10.16
N TYR A 41 7.92 -5.43 -10.65
CA TYR A 41 7.91 -5.13 -12.07
C TYR A 41 9.35 -5.18 -12.60
N PRO A 42 9.69 -6.14 -13.49
CA PRO A 42 11.07 -6.34 -13.94
C PRO A 42 11.50 -5.24 -14.93
N SER A 43 12.02 -4.12 -14.42
CA SER A 43 12.54 -3.02 -15.22
C SER A 43 14.02 -3.21 -15.59
N GLY A 44 14.45 -2.66 -16.73
CA GLY A 44 15.72 -2.96 -17.42
C GLY A 44 17.02 -2.81 -16.64
N GLN A 45 17.05 -2.16 -15.47
CA GLN A 45 18.28 -1.98 -14.69
C GLN A 45 18.38 -2.87 -13.43
N GLY A 46 17.40 -3.76 -13.22
CA GLY A 46 17.36 -4.59 -12.04
C GLY A 46 16.80 -3.86 -10.80
N LEU A 47 17.02 -4.49 -9.64
CA LEU A 47 16.61 -3.98 -8.34
C LEU A 47 17.50 -2.81 -7.90
N HIS A 48 16.95 -1.87 -7.13
CA HIS A 48 17.70 -0.95 -6.29
C HIS A 48 17.51 -1.32 -4.82
N VAL A 49 18.36 -0.80 -3.92
CA VAL A 49 18.35 -1.17 -2.48
C VAL A 49 17.03 -0.94 -1.75
N GLY A 50 16.10 -0.19 -2.32
CA GLY A 50 14.75 -0.02 -1.77
C GLY A 50 13.85 -1.26 -1.92
N HIS A 51 14.00 -2.03 -3.01
CA HIS A 51 13.19 -3.23 -3.24
C HIS A 51 13.42 -4.35 -2.21
N PRO A 52 14.67 -4.67 -1.81
CA PRO A 52 14.92 -5.70 -0.81
C PRO A 52 14.30 -5.46 0.55
N ARG A 53 13.91 -4.23 0.90
CA ARG A 53 13.39 -3.93 2.25
C ARG A 53 12.14 -4.73 2.60
N PRO A 54 11.02 -4.65 1.84
CA PRO A 54 9.85 -5.48 2.11
C PRO A 54 10.12 -6.97 1.95
N PHE A 55 10.97 -7.36 0.99
CA PHE A 55 11.29 -8.76 0.74
C PHE A 55 12.03 -9.38 1.93
N THR A 56 13.01 -8.67 2.48
CA THR A 56 13.76 -9.14 3.65
C THR A 56 12.89 -9.25 4.89
N ALA A 57 12.03 -8.27 5.14
CA ALA A 57 11.15 -8.31 6.31
C ALA A 57 10.18 -9.50 6.27
N MET A 58 9.55 -9.75 5.13
CA MET A 58 8.64 -10.90 4.96
C MET A 58 9.40 -12.22 4.95
N ASP A 59 10.61 -12.27 4.41
CA ASP A 59 11.46 -13.47 4.47
C ASP A 59 11.82 -13.81 5.92
N ILE A 60 12.14 -12.83 6.75
CA ILE A 60 12.40 -13.02 8.19
C ILE A 60 11.17 -13.62 8.89
N ILE A 61 9.99 -13.06 8.63
CA ILE A 61 8.72 -13.57 9.18
C ILE A 61 8.47 -15.01 8.71
N CYS A 62 8.61 -15.28 7.42
CA CYS A 62 8.37 -16.60 6.84
C CYS A 62 9.35 -17.65 7.37
N ARG A 63 10.64 -17.30 7.53
CA ARG A 63 11.64 -18.19 8.15
C ARG A 63 11.30 -18.49 9.60
N LYS A 64 10.97 -17.48 10.40
CA LYS A 64 10.52 -17.67 11.79
C LYS A 64 9.27 -18.58 11.85
N ARG A 65 8.27 -18.36 10.98
CA ARG A 65 7.05 -19.20 10.94
C ARG A 65 7.38 -20.67 10.62
N ARG A 66 8.29 -20.94 9.68
CA ARG A 66 8.76 -22.32 9.42
C ARG A 66 9.39 -22.94 10.66
N MET A 67 10.26 -22.21 11.35
CA MET A 67 10.89 -22.64 12.60
C MET A 67 9.86 -22.80 13.75
N GLN A 68 8.70 -22.15 13.66
CA GLN A 68 7.56 -22.35 14.58
C GLN A 68 6.63 -23.52 14.17
N GLY A 69 7.02 -24.31 13.16
CA GLY A 69 6.28 -25.50 12.74
C GLY A 69 5.15 -25.25 11.72
N TYR A 70 5.09 -24.05 11.10
CA TYR A 70 4.10 -23.79 10.05
C TYR A 70 4.55 -24.35 8.70
N ASN A 71 3.56 -24.77 7.89
CA ASN A 71 3.73 -24.96 6.47
C ASN A 71 3.60 -23.58 5.77
N VAL A 72 4.71 -23.05 5.28
CA VAL A 72 4.78 -21.67 4.81
C VAL A 72 4.81 -21.62 3.30
N LEU A 73 3.85 -20.89 2.70
CA LEU A 73 3.87 -20.47 1.31
C LEU A 73 4.45 -19.04 1.24
N PHE A 74 5.62 -18.91 0.63
CA PHE A 74 6.27 -17.63 0.35
C PHE A 74 6.73 -17.63 -1.10
N PRO A 75 5.84 -17.23 -2.03
CA PRO A 75 6.11 -17.27 -3.46
C PRO A 75 6.71 -15.97 -3.98
N ILE A 76 7.21 -16.02 -5.22
CA ILE A 76 7.67 -14.87 -6.00
C ILE A 76 7.20 -15.01 -7.44
N GLY A 77 7.09 -13.89 -8.15
CA GLY A 77 6.78 -13.84 -9.57
C GLY A 77 7.07 -12.46 -10.13
N PHE A 78 6.60 -12.21 -11.36
CA PHE A 78 6.92 -11.00 -12.08
C PHE A 78 5.67 -10.42 -12.74
N ASP A 79 5.38 -9.15 -12.42
CA ASP A 79 4.39 -8.34 -13.13
C ASP A 79 5.08 -7.70 -14.33
N ALA A 80 4.91 -8.28 -15.52
CA ALA A 80 5.81 -8.00 -16.64
C ALA A 80 5.15 -7.37 -17.87
N PHE A 81 3.83 -7.27 -17.92
CA PHE A 81 3.12 -6.47 -18.91
C PHE A 81 3.15 -4.97 -18.58
N GLY A 82 2.84 -4.11 -19.53
CA GLY A 82 2.58 -2.71 -19.33
C GLY A 82 3.58 -1.74 -19.96
N LEU A 83 3.27 -0.47 -19.80
CA LEU A 83 3.92 0.66 -20.45
C LEU A 83 5.43 0.80 -20.21
N PRO A 84 6.00 0.55 -19.01
CA PRO A 84 7.43 0.77 -18.81
C PRO A 84 8.29 -0.12 -19.70
N THR A 85 7.96 -1.40 -19.83
CA THR A 85 8.69 -2.33 -20.71
C THR A 85 8.45 -2.00 -22.17
N GLU A 86 7.22 -1.70 -22.56
CA GLU A 86 6.89 -1.36 -23.94
C GLU A 86 7.58 -0.07 -24.40
N ASN A 87 7.56 0.99 -23.60
CA ASN A 87 8.24 2.25 -23.90
C ASN A 87 9.76 2.07 -24.01
N TYR A 88 10.35 1.25 -23.14
CA TYR A 88 11.77 0.92 -23.21
C TYR A 88 12.08 0.14 -24.51
N ALA A 89 11.24 -0.81 -24.85
CA ALA A 89 11.38 -1.66 -26.04
C ALA A 89 11.29 -0.83 -27.33
N ILE A 90 10.31 0.08 -27.42
CA ILE A 90 10.17 1.04 -28.54
C ILE A 90 11.43 1.89 -28.68
N LYS A 91 11.89 2.51 -27.60
CA LYS A 91 13.08 3.39 -27.61
C LYS A 91 14.34 2.69 -28.06
N ASN A 92 14.48 1.40 -27.80
CA ASN A 92 15.66 0.61 -28.11
C ASN A 92 15.48 -0.30 -29.34
N HIS A 93 14.34 -0.22 -30.03
CA HIS A 93 14.02 -1.06 -31.19
C HIS A 93 14.15 -2.57 -30.91
N ILE A 94 13.67 -3.01 -29.76
CA ILE A 94 13.70 -4.40 -29.29
C ILE A 94 12.26 -4.85 -29.03
N HIS A 95 11.94 -6.12 -29.34
CA HIS A 95 10.62 -6.64 -29.00
C HIS A 95 10.42 -6.74 -27.49
N PRO A 96 9.28 -6.31 -26.90
CA PRO A 96 9.04 -6.26 -25.45
C PRO A 96 9.16 -7.64 -24.77
N ALA A 97 8.83 -8.74 -25.45
CA ALA A 97 9.01 -10.09 -24.93
C ALA A 97 10.48 -10.42 -24.63
N VAL A 98 11.42 -9.96 -25.49
CA VAL A 98 12.86 -10.14 -25.29
C VAL A 98 13.34 -9.33 -24.09
N VAL A 99 12.90 -8.07 -23.98
CA VAL A 99 13.21 -7.20 -22.84
C VAL A 99 12.71 -7.83 -21.54
N THR A 100 11.45 -8.28 -21.52
CA THR A 100 10.83 -8.94 -20.37
C THR A 100 11.62 -10.17 -19.93
N LYS A 101 11.95 -11.08 -20.86
CA LYS A 101 12.73 -12.29 -20.55
C LYS A 101 14.08 -11.96 -19.91
N ASN A 102 14.81 -11.00 -20.47
CA ASN A 102 16.11 -10.60 -19.95
C ASN A 102 16.00 -9.95 -18.57
N ASN A 103 14.99 -9.13 -18.37
CA ASN A 103 14.76 -8.45 -17.09
C ASN A 103 14.36 -9.45 -16.00
N ILE A 104 13.48 -10.39 -16.29
CA ILE A 104 13.09 -11.47 -15.35
C ILE A 104 14.31 -12.28 -14.94
N ALA A 105 15.17 -12.66 -15.90
CA ALA A 105 16.40 -13.39 -15.61
C ALA A 105 17.34 -12.61 -14.67
N ASN A 106 17.50 -11.30 -14.89
CA ASN A 106 18.32 -10.45 -14.04
C ASN A 106 17.73 -10.31 -12.62
N PHE A 107 16.42 -10.05 -12.50
CA PHE A 107 15.74 -9.97 -11.20
C PHE A 107 15.82 -11.29 -10.44
N THR A 108 15.62 -12.42 -11.12
CA THR A 108 15.76 -13.75 -10.52
C THR A 108 17.15 -13.96 -9.94
N LYS A 109 18.20 -13.59 -10.69
CA LYS A 109 19.58 -13.67 -10.22
C LYS A 109 19.82 -12.81 -8.97
N GLN A 110 19.30 -11.57 -8.96
CA GLN A 110 19.45 -10.65 -7.82
C GLN A 110 18.68 -11.14 -6.57
N LEU A 111 17.48 -11.68 -6.75
CA LEU A 111 16.68 -12.21 -5.64
C LEU A 111 17.31 -13.48 -5.06
N LYS A 112 17.83 -14.38 -5.89
CA LYS A 112 18.56 -15.57 -5.44
C LYS A 112 19.85 -15.21 -4.70
N MET A 113 20.59 -14.21 -5.20
CA MET A 113 21.80 -13.68 -4.56
C MET A 113 21.53 -13.20 -3.12
N LEU A 114 20.36 -12.63 -2.84
CA LEU A 114 19.97 -12.17 -1.51
C LEU A 114 19.49 -13.30 -0.57
N GLY A 115 19.42 -14.54 -1.06
CA GLY A 115 19.13 -15.71 -0.27
C GLY A 115 17.74 -15.77 0.34
N TYR A 116 16.73 -15.23 -0.36
CA TYR A 116 15.34 -15.30 0.11
C TYR A 116 14.79 -16.72 0.06
N SER A 117 13.97 -17.06 1.03
CA SER A 117 13.32 -18.36 1.17
C SER A 117 12.05 -18.51 0.31
N PHE A 118 12.10 -18.02 -0.94
CA PHE A 118 10.99 -18.18 -1.86
C PHE A 118 10.81 -19.63 -2.31
N ASP A 119 9.56 -20.03 -2.50
CA ASP A 119 9.21 -21.25 -3.23
C ASP A 119 9.24 -20.95 -4.74
N TRP A 120 10.40 -21.13 -5.37
CA TRP A 120 10.62 -20.83 -6.78
C TRP A 120 9.82 -21.72 -7.73
N ASP A 121 9.40 -22.91 -7.31
CA ASP A 121 8.57 -23.80 -8.13
C ASP A 121 7.15 -23.22 -8.34
N ARG A 122 6.79 -22.22 -7.56
CA ARG A 122 5.51 -21.50 -7.68
C ARG A 122 5.65 -20.14 -8.36
N ALA A 123 6.80 -19.85 -8.97
CA ALA A 123 7.01 -18.58 -9.65
C ALA A 123 6.06 -18.40 -10.84
N VAL A 124 5.55 -17.19 -11.03
CA VAL A 124 4.66 -16.82 -12.13
C VAL A 124 5.22 -15.63 -12.92
N ASP A 125 4.87 -15.58 -14.19
CA ASP A 125 5.12 -14.48 -15.11
C ASP A 125 3.80 -14.08 -15.75
N THR A 126 3.36 -12.84 -15.53
CA THR A 126 2.07 -12.36 -16.05
C THR A 126 2.01 -12.33 -17.57
N THR A 127 3.15 -12.36 -18.26
CA THR A 127 3.23 -12.39 -19.73
C THR A 127 3.19 -13.80 -20.33
N ASP A 128 3.25 -14.82 -19.48
CA ASP A 128 3.11 -16.21 -19.93
C ASP A 128 1.64 -16.50 -20.33
N PRO A 129 1.38 -17.03 -21.52
CA PRO A 129 0.04 -17.41 -21.94
C PRO A 129 -0.69 -18.35 -20.98
N SER A 130 0.03 -19.22 -20.29
CA SER A 130 -0.55 -20.11 -19.27
C SER A 130 -1.06 -19.36 -18.04
N TYR A 131 -0.50 -18.17 -17.76
CA TYR A 131 -0.95 -17.26 -16.72
C TYR A 131 -2.12 -16.39 -17.22
N TYR A 132 -1.95 -15.63 -18.29
CA TYR A 132 -2.97 -14.66 -18.70
C TYR A 132 -4.21 -15.32 -19.34
N LYS A 133 -4.17 -16.60 -19.71
CA LYS A 133 -5.37 -17.40 -19.97
C LYS A 133 -6.43 -17.21 -18.89
N TRP A 134 -6.00 -17.18 -17.62
CA TRP A 134 -6.91 -17.06 -16.49
C TRP A 134 -7.28 -15.61 -16.18
N THR A 135 -6.44 -14.65 -16.48
CA THR A 135 -6.83 -13.23 -16.50
C THR A 135 -7.96 -13.00 -17.49
N GLN A 136 -7.83 -13.57 -18.69
CA GLN A 136 -8.86 -13.53 -19.74
C GLN A 136 -10.15 -14.24 -19.30
N TRP A 137 -10.03 -15.38 -18.66
CA TRP A 137 -11.17 -16.11 -18.13
C TRP A 137 -11.94 -15.30 -17.07
N ILE A 138 -11.25 -14.68 -16.12
CA ILE A 138 -11.90 -13.82 -15.12
C ILE A 138 -12.62 -12.66 -15.80
N PHE A 139 -11.99 -12.00 -16.77
CA PHE A 139 -12.65 -10.95 -17.54
C PHE A 139 -13.92 -11.44 -18.25
N LEU A 140 -13.89 -12.62 -18.86
CA LEU A 140 -15.08 -13.22 -19.49
C LEU A 140 -16.19 -13.48 -18.47
N GLN A 141 -15.85 -13.96 -17.27
CA GLN A 141 -16.86 -14.13 -16.21
C GLN A 141 -17.45 -12.77 -15.81
N MET A 142 -16.63 -11.73 -15.64
CA MET A 142 -17.13 -10.36 -15.38
C MET A 142 -18.04 -9.86 -16.50
N TYR A 143 -17.69 -10.11 -17.75
CA TYR A 143 -18.54 -9.76 -18.90
C TYR A 143 -19.90 -10.48 -18.86
N LYS A 144 -19.89 -11.81 -18.64
CA LYS A 144 -21.12 -12.63 -18.54
C LYS A 144 -22.05 -12.18 -17.40
N HIS A 145 -21.48 -11.62 -16.32
CA HIS A 145 -22.24 -11.12 -15.16
C HIS A 145 -22.55 -9.62 -15.24
N GLY A 146 -22.28 -8.97 -16.38
CA GLY A 146 -22.58 -7.55 -16.60
C GLY A 146 -21.76 -6.59 -15.74
N LEU A 147 -20.55 -7.01 -15.35
CA LEU A 147 -19.57 -6.16 -14.66
C LEU A 147 -18.57 -5.54 -15.64
N ALA A 148 -18.28 -6.19 -16.76
CA ALA A 148 -17.50 -5.63 -17.84
C ALA A 148 -18.43 -5.14 -18.94
N TYR A 149 -18.30 -3.88 -19.36
CA TYR A 149 -19.14 -3.27 -20.41
C TYR A 149 -18.33 -2.24 -21.20
N LYS A 150 -18.74 -1.98 -22.45
CA LYS A 150 -18.10 -0.99 -23.32
C LYS A 150 -18.98 0.25 -23.44
N THR A 151 -18.38 1.43 -23.30
CA THR A 151 -19.08 2.72 -23.43
C THR A 151 -18.15 3.78 -24.00
N THR A 152 -18.74 4.77 -24.67
CA THR A 152 -18.02 5.96 -25.12
C THR A 152 -18.21 7.05 -24.08
N MET A 153 -17.10 7.64 -23.63
CA MET A 153 -17.09 8.67 -22.60
C MET A 153 -15.81 9.51 -22.67
N PRO A 154 -15.82 10.72 -22.10
CA PRO A 154 -14.58 11.47 -21.88
C PRO A 154 -13.68 10.74 -20.89
N VAL A 155 -12.46 10.42 -21.31
CA VAL A 155 -11.46 9.69 -20.52
C VAL A 155 -10.19 10.50 -20.38
N ASN A 156 -9.37 10.16 -19.39
CA ASN A 156 -8.04 10.72 -19.22
C ASN A 156 -7.11 10.13 -20.28
N TRP A 157 -6.52 11.00 -21.10
CA TRP A 157 -5.60 10.63 -22.17
C TRP A 157 -4.21 11.19 -21.90
N CYS A 158 -3.22 10.32 -21.81
CA CYS A 158 -1.83 10.74 -21.72
C CYS A 158 -1.28 11.08 -23.10
N THR A 159 -0.83 12.33 -23.30
CA THR A 159 -0.33 12.82 -24.59
C THR A 159 0.97 12.17 -25.03
N SER A 160 1.82 11.76 -24.11
CA SER A 160 3.10 11.08 -24.36
C SER A 160 2.95 9.57 -24.49
N CYS A 161 2.25 8.93 -23.55
CA CYS A 161 2.03 7.48 -23.61
C CYS A 161 1.02 7.09 -24.71
N LYS A 162 0.25 8.03 -25.24
CA LYS A 162 -0.78 7.85 -26.28
C LYS A 162 -1.77 6.73 -25.91
N CYS A 163 -2.24 6.74 -24.68
CA CYS A 163 -3.23 5.78 -24.18
C CYS A 163 -4.12 6.39 -23.11
N VAL A 164 -5.24 5.73 -22.89
CA VAL A 164 -6.19 6.07 -21.82
C VAL A 164 -5.62 5.64 -20.47
N LEU A 165 -5.89 6.46 -19.45
CA LEU A 165 -5.54 6.23 -18.07
C LEU A 165 -6.81 6.12 -17.22
N ALA A 166 -6.77 5.24 -16.21
CA ALA A 166 -7.77 5.25 -15.14
C ALA A 166 -7.62 6.52 -14.28
N ASN A 167 -8.66 6.89 -13.53
CA ASN A 167 -8.59 8.07 -12.65
C ASN A 167 -7.47 7.98 -11.62
N GLU A 168 -7.21 6.77 -11.13
CA GLU A 168 -6.18 6.43 -10.17
C GLU A 168 -4.74 6.58 -10.69
N GLU A 169 -4.58 6.57 -12.03
CA GLU A 169 -3.28 6.71 -12.71
C GLU A 169 -2.95 8.18 -13.06
N VAL A 170 -3.80 9.12 -12.63
CA VAL A 170 -3.59 10.57 -12.84
C VAL A 170 -3.32 11.22 -11.49
N VAL A 171 -2.13 11.80 -11.35
CA VAL A 171 -1.70 12.47 -10.11
C VAL A 171 -1.40 13.94 -10.42
N ASN A 172 -2.14 14.86 -9.79
CA ASN A 172 -2.00 16.30 -10.01
C ASN A 172 -2.09 16.73 -11.49
N GLY A 173 -3.00 16.11 -12.25
CA GLY A 173 -3.22 16.40 -13.65
C GLY A 173 -2.19 15.84 -14.63
N VAL A 174 -1.22 15.06 -14.14
CA VAL A 174 -0.20 14.42 -14.98
C VAL A 174 -0.26 12.90 -14.88
N CYS A 175 0.27 12.24 -15.91
CA CYS A 175 0.40 10.79 -15.93
C CYS A 175 1.38 10.31 -14.85
N GLU A 176 0.95 9.43 -13.97
CA GLU A 176 1.79 8.87 -12.91
C GLU A 176 3.07 8.22 -13.47
N ARG A 177 3.00 7.63 -14.67
CA ARG A 177 4.07 6.88 -15.30
C ARG A 177 5.14 7.75 -15.96
N CYS A 178 4.73 8.73 -16.77
CA CYS A 178 5.66 9.52 -17.58
C CYS A 178 5.74 10.99 -17.18
N GLY A 179 4.88 11.46 -16.27
CA GLY A 179 4.83 12.87 -15.84
C GLY A 179 4.29 13.85 -16.86
N SER A 180 3.81 13.37 -18.04
CA SER A 180 3.28 14.23 -19.08
C SER A 180 1.85 14.64 -18.79
N GLU A 181 1.44 15.73 -19.41
CA GLU A 181 0.08 16.28 -19.33
C GLU A 181 -0.98 15.24 -19.73
N VAL A 182 -2.07 15.23 -18.99
CA VAL A 182 -3.25 14.40 -19.24
C VAL A 182 -4.39 15.31 -19.69
N VAL A 183 -4.94 15.02 -20.87
CA VAL A 183 -6.07 15.74 -21.45
C VAL A 183 -7.33 14.89 -21.48
N ARG A 184 -8.49 15.52 -21.64
CA ARG A 184 -9.76 14.80 -21.84
C ARG A 184 -9.94 14.47 -23.31
N LYS A 185 -10.27 13.20 -23.60
CA LYS A 185 -10.56 12.73 -24.97
C LYS A 185 -11.76 11.79 -24.94
N GLU A 186 -12.71 11.95 -25.85
CA GLU A 186 -13.78 10.97 -26.01
C GLU A 186 -13.23 9.69 -26.63
N LYS A 187 -13.45 8.58 -25.95
CA LYS A 187 -13.04 7.24 -26.42
C LYS A 187 -14.05 6.18 -26.00
N SER A 188 -14.19 5.19 -26.87
CA SER A 188 -14.88 3.96 -26.55
C SER A 188 -13.97 3.09 -25.69
N GLN A 189 -14.42 2.72 -24.49
CA GLN A 189 -13.61 2.05 -23.46
C GLN A 189 -14.33 0.86 -22.86
N TRP A 190 -13.59 -0.16 -22.48
CA TRP A 190 -14.05 -1.19 -21.56
C TRP A 190 -13.97 -0.65 -20.14
N MET A 191 -15.04 -0.86 -19.41
CA MET A 191 -15.20 -0.47 -18.03
C MET A 191 -15.46 -1.70 -17.17
N LEU A 192 -14.94 -1.70 -15.94
CA LEU A 192 -15.34 -2.65 -14.92
C LEU A 192 -16.16 -1.95 -13.83
N ALA A 193 -17.34 -2.49 -13.52
CA ALA A 193 -18.32 -1.90 -12.62
C ALA A 193 -17.94 -2.10 -11.14
N ILE A 194 -16.77 -1.60 -10.73
CA ILE A 194 -16.27 -1.65 -9.36
C ILE A 194 -17.22 -0.94 -8.39
N THR A 195 -17.98 0.06 -8.86
CA THR A 195 -18.95 0.81 -8.04
C THR A 195 -20.05 -0.08 -7.48
N LYS A 196 -20.38 -1.19 -8.14
CA LYS A 196 -21.33 -2.20 -7.62
C LYS A 196 -20.83 -2.87 -6.32
N TYR A 197 -19.53 -2.81 -6.06
CA TYR A 197 -18.86 -3.36 -4.88
C TYR A 197 -18.47 -2.29 -3.86
N ALA A 198 -18.73 -1.01 -4.13
CA ALA A 198 -18.27 0.11 -3.31
C ALA A 198 -18.62 -0.03 -1.81
N GLN A 199 -19.85 -0.42 -1.48
CA GLN A 199 -20.27 -0.61 -0.09
C GLN A 199 -19.52 -1.77 0.56
N ARG A 200 -19.44 -2.93 -0.09
CA ARG A 200 -18.73 -4.10 0.44
C ARG A 200 -17.23 -3.85 0.59
N LEU A 201 -16.62 -3.07 -0.31
CA LEU A 201 -15.22 -2.65 -0.21
C LEU A 201 -14.95 -1.78 1.02
N ILE A 202 -15.97 -1.07 1.54
CA ILE A 202 -15.88 -0.33 2.79
C ILE A 202 -16.16 -1.24 4.00
N ASP A 203 -17.28 -1.96 3.98
CA ASP A 203 -17.77 -2.72 5.12
C ASP A 203 -16.79 -3.83 5.51
N ASP A 204 -16.31 -4.59 4.55
CA ASP A 204 -15.41 -5.72 4.79
C ASP A 204 -13.98 -5.29 5.23
N LEU A 205 -13.68 -3.97 5.27
CA LEU A 205 -12.45 -3.48 5.92
C LEU A 205 -12.47 -3.68 7.44
N ASP A 206 -13.62 -3.86 8.04
CA ASP A 206 -13.76 -4.12 9.47
C ASP A 206 -13.42 -5.58 9.83
N ASP A 207 -13.47 -6.49 8.86
CA ASP A 207 -13.19 -7.92 9.01
C ASP A 207 -11.69 -8.26 8.86
N VAL A 208 -10.82 -7.29 8.54
CA VAL A 208 -9.40 -7.51 8.24
C VAL A 208 -8.47 -6.66 9.10
N ASP A 209 -7.27 -7.19 9.36
CA ASP A 209 -6.20 -6.52 10.11
C ASP A 209 -5.28 -5.71 9.16
N TYR A 210 -5.85 -4.67 8.54
CA TYR A 210 -5.06 -3.71 7.77
C TYR A 210 -4.67 -2.54 8.66
N ILE A 211 -3.47 -1.99 8.46
CA ILE A 211 -3.05 -0.77 9.17
C ILE A 211 -4.07 0.34 8.91
N GLU A 212 -4.40 1.12 9.94
CA GLU A 212 -5.49 2.10 9.90
C GLU A 212 -5.34 3.14 8.77
N ARG A 213 -4.12 3.49 8.44
CA ARG A 213 -3.82 4.39 7.33
C ARG A 213 -4.30 3.84 5.98
N VAL A 214 -4.17 2.54 5.73
CA VAL A 214 -4.67 1.87 4.51
C VAL A 214 -6.20 1.89 4.50
N LYS A 215 -6.85 1.51 5.61
CA LYS A 215 -8.31 1.53 5.74
C LYS A 215 -8.88 2.93 5.49
N THR A 216 -8.29 3.94 6.11
CA THR A 216 -8.70 5.33 5.95
C THR A 216 -8.55 5.81 4.51
N GLN A 217 -7.44 5.52 3.85
CA GLN A 217 -7.23 5.91 2.45
C GLN A 217 -8.24 5.24 1.52
N GLN A 218 -8.53 3.96 1.70
CA GLN A 218 -9.54 3.27 0.88
C GLN A 218 -10.94 3.82 1.12
N ARG A 219 -11.35 4.03 2.39
CA ARG A 219 -12.64 4.66 2.71
C ARG A 219 -12.78 6.04 2.09
N ASN A 220 -11.75 6.86 2.16
CA ASN A 220 -11.74 8.22 1.59
C ASN A 220 -11.78 8.20 0.06
N TRP A 221 -11.11 7.24 -0.57
CA TRP A 221 -11.10 7.07 -2.03
C TRP A 221 -12.47 6.62 -2.54
N ILE A 222 -13.05 5.62 -1.90
CA ILE A 222 -14.41 5.17 -2.21
C ILE A 222 -15.40 6.28 -1.92
N GLY A 223 -15.20 7.05 -0.84
CA GLY A 223 -15.89 8.29 -0.56
C GLY A 223 -17.39 8.14 -0.43
N ARG A 224 -17.85 7.19 0.42
CA ARG A 224 -19.28 7.01 0.72
C ARG A 224 -19.86 8.27 1.36
N SER A 225 -20.94 8.75 0.82
CA SER A 225 -21.70 9.86 1.37
C SER A 225 -23.19 9.51 1.43
N THR A 226 -23.86 9.95 2.48
CA THR A 226 -25.32 9.83 2.61
C THR A 226 -25.94 11.20 2.43
N GLY A 227 -26.83 11.31 1.48
CA GLY A 227 -27.48 12.58 1.14
C GLY A 227 -28.92 12.36 0.69
N ALA A 228 -29.43 13.34 -0.01
CA ALA A 228 -30.72 13.27 -0.68
C ALA A 228 -30.59 13.66 -2.15
N GLU A 229 -31.30 12.97 -3.02
CA GLU A 229 -31.63 13.46 -4.35
C GLU A 229 -32.87 14.31 -4.23
N ILE A 230 -32.81 15.57 -4.66
CA ILE A 230 -33.90 16.53 -4.57
C ILE A 230 -34.27 16.95 -6.00
N THR A 231 -35.54 16.87 -6.32
CA THR A 231 -36.12 17.24 -7.61
C THR A 231 -36.58 18.67 -7.57
N PHE A 232 -36.11 19.46 -8.53
CA PHE A 232 -36.54 20.83 -8.77
C PHE A 232 -37.24 20.90 -10.13
N LYS A 233 -38.24 21.75 -10.24
CA LYS A 233 -38.96 21.98 -11.51
C LYS A 233 -38.43 23.21 -12.24
N THR A 234 -38.21 23.07 -13.53
CA THR A 234 -37.83 24.20 -14.38
C THR A 234 -39.08 24.90 -14.96
N ASN A 235 -38.94 26.17 -15.33
CA ASN A 235 -39.99 26.91 -16.01
C ASN A 235 -40.27 26.41 -17.45
N VAL A 236 -39.35 25.57 -18.01
CA VAL A 236 -39.51 24.93 -19.32
C VAL A 236 -40.16 23.56 -19.29
N GLY A 237 -40.56 23.10 -18.11
CA GLY A 237 -41.35 21.88 -17.91
C GLY A 237 -40.55 20.62 -17.60
N ASP A 238 -39.24 20.72 -17.49
CA ASP A 238 -38.38 19.58 -17.10
C ASP A 238 -38.18 19.52 -15.59
N ASP A 239 -38.05 18.31 -15.08
CA ASP A 239 -37.61 18.04 -13.72
C ASP A 239 -36.09 17.82 -13.70
N ILE A 240 -35.36 18.53 -12.85
CA ILE A 240 -33.93 18.34 -12.62
C ILE A 240 -33.68 17.79 -11.23
N THR A 241 -32.70 16.90 -11.10
CA THR A 241 -32.36 16.26 -9.84
C THR A 241 -30.99 16.72 -9.37
N VAL A 242 -30.87 17.06 -8.10
CA VAL A 242 -29.62 17.46 -7.44
C VAL A 242 -29.35 16.50 -6.31
N TYR A 243 -28.09 16.05 -6.20
CA TYR A 243 -27.64 15.30 -5.02
C TYR A 243 -26.96 16.26 -4.03
N THR A 244 -27.36 16.21 -2.77
CA THR A 244 -26.72 16.98 -1.69
C THR A 244 -26.59 16.18 -0.41
N THR A 245 -25.46 16.36 0.29
CA THR A 245 -25.26 15.85 1.66
C THR A 245 -25.81 16.81 2.71
N ARG A 246 -26.09 18.06 2.31
CA ARG A 246 -26.57 19.15 3.16
C ARG A 246 -27.99 19.56 2.76
N ALA A 247 -28.91 18.59 2.84
CA ALA A 247 -30.32 18.84 2.58
C ALA A 247 -30.93 19.91 3.54
N ASP A 248 -30.41 20.03 4.74
CA ASP A 248 -30.75 21.05 5.74
C ASP A 248 -30.64 22.48 5.22
N THR A 249 -29.72 22.75 4.29
CA THR A 249 -29.47 24.07 3.74
C THR A 249 -30.35 24.45 2.54
N LEU A 250 -31.32 23.64 2.15
CA LEU A 250 -32.19 23.85 0.98
C LEU A 250 -32.90 25.20 0.98
N PHE A 251 -33.24 25.71 2.16
CA PHE A 251 -33.85 27.07 2.31
C PHE A 251 -32.88 28.20 1.92
N GLY A 252 -31.56 27.95 1.95
CA GLY A 252 -30.51 28.89 1.60
C GLY A 252 -30.04 28.80 0.13
N THR A 253 -30.71 27.97 -0.68
CA THR A 253 -30.39 27.87 -2.13
C THR A 253 -30.87 29.14 -2.84
N THR A 254 -29.95 29.84 -3.48
CA THR A 254 -30.22 31.11 -4.18
C THR A 254 -29.98 31.06 -5.68
N TYR A 255 -29.34 30.03 -6.18
CA TYR A 255 -29.12 29.76 -7.59
C TYR A 255 -28.85 28.29 -7.85
N MET A 256 -28.84 27.90 -9.12
CA MET A 256 -28.52 26.55 -9.57
C MET A 256 -27.39 26.60 -10.60
N VAL A 257 -26.57 25.53 -10.65
CA VAL A 257 -25.48 25.44 -11.63
C VAL A 257 -25.49 24.08 -12.31
N ILE A 258 -25.32 24.10 -13.62
CA ILE A 258 -25.24 22.92 -14.48
C ILE A 258 -23.84 22.80 -15.10
N SER A 259 -23.35 21.56 -15.23
CA SER A 259 -22.08 21.25 -15.91
C SER A 259 -22.14 21.63 -17.37
N PRO A 260 -21.04 22.17 -17.96
CA PRO A 260 -21.00 22.53 -19.40
C PRO A 260 -21.31 21.38 -20.36
N GLU A 261 -21.04 20.14 -19.94
CA GLU A 261 -21.25 18.92 -20.75
C GLU A 261 -22.64 18.31 -20.57
N HIS A 262 -23.50 18.90 -19.75
CA HIS A 262 -24.77 18.29 -19.42
C HIS A 262 -25.73 18.25 -20.64
N PRO A 263 -26.35 17.09 -20.96
CA PRO A 263 -27.20 16.92 -22.13
C PRO A 263 -28.40 17.90 -22.21
N LEU A 264 -28.93 18.29 -21.03
CA LEU A 264 -30.05 19.26 -20.96
C LEU A 264 -29.74 20.61 -21.58
N LEU A 265 -28.50 21.07 -21.62
CA LEU A 265 -28.13 22.32 -22.28
C LEU A 265 -28.50 22.31 -23.77
N LYS A 266 -28.24 21.20 -24.47
CA LYS A 266 -28.61 21.00 -25.85
C LYS A 266 -30.15 20.95 -26.04
N GLN A 267 -30.85 20.31 -25.11
CA GLN A 267 -32.31 20.24 -25.10
C GLN A 267 -32.92 21.62 -24.86
N TRP A 268 -32.33 22.43 -23.97
CA TRP A 268 -32.81 23.77 -23.60
C TRP A 268 -32.38 24.86 -24.55
N GLN A 269 -31.52 24.56 -25.53
CA GLN A 269 -31.04 25.56 -26.51
C GLN A 269 -32.15 26.48 -27.07
N PRO A 270 -33.35 26.00 -27.46
CA PRO A 270 -34.42 26.85 -27.97
C PRO A 270 -35.01 27.85 -26.94
N HIS A 271 -34.77 27.60 -25.65
CA HIS A 271 -35.28 28.41 -24.54
C HIS A 271 -34.24 29.34 -23.93
N ILE A 272 -32.95 29.24 -24.37
CA ILE A 272 -31.85 30.03 -23.84
C ILE A 272 -31.58 31.22 -24.79
N ALA A 273 -31.91 32.43 -24.33
CA ALA A 273 -31.82 33.63 -25.15
C ALA A 273 -30.36 34.01 -25.52
N ASN A 274 -29.40 33.69 -24.63
CA ASN A 274 -27.96 33.99 -24.82
C ASN A 274 -27.15 32.75 -25.20
N TRP A 275 -27.72 31.88 -26.02
CA TRP A 275 -27.07 30.58 -26.39
C TRP A 275 -25.64 30.72 -26.90
N ASP A 276 -25.34 31.74 -27.70
CA ASP A 276 -23.98 31.93 -28.25
C ASP A 276 -22.93 32.08 -27.14
N ALA A 277 -23.27 32.80 -26.08
CA ALA A 277 -22.38 32.93 -24.90
C ALA A 277 -22.23 31.59 -24.16
N VAL A 278 -23.30 30.80 -24.06
CA VAL A 278 -23.28 29.46 -23.42
C VAL A 278 -22.43 28.50 -24.24
N ALA A 279 -22.58 28.47 -25.56
CA ALA A 279 -21.82 27.62 -26.47
C ALA A 279 -20.32 27.97 -26.45
N ALA A 280 -19.97 29.26 -26.45
CA ALA A 280 -18.57 29.70 -26.30
C ALA A 280 -17.97 29.28 -24.98
N TYR A 281 -18.73 29.34 -23.88
CA TYR A 281 -18.29 28.86 -22.56
C TYR A 281 -18.12 27.36 -22.50
N GLN A 282 -18.98 26.57 -23.15
CA GLN A 282 -18.84 25.13 -23.28
C GLN A 282 -17.53 24.75 -23.99
N GLU A 283 -17.20 25.45 -25.08
CA GLU A 283 -15.95 25.24 -25.82
C GLU A 283 -14.72 25.58 -24.97
N GLU A 284 -14.75 26.72 -24.25
CA GLU A 284 -13.66 27.07 -23.31
C GLU A 284 -13.48 26.00 -22.20
N ALA A 285 -14.58 25.53 -21.60
CA ALA A 285 -14.55 24.54 -20.52
C ALA A 285 -14.05 23.18 -21.01
N ALA A 286 -14.30 22.81 -22.28
CA ALA A 286 -13.85 21.55 -22.87
C ALA A 286 -12.31 21.44 -22.96
N HIS A 287 -11.60 22.55 -22.97
CA HIS A 287 -10.13 22.59 -22.96
C HIS A 287 -9.50 22.45 -21.57
N LYS A 288 -10.30 22.47 -20.50
CA LYS A 288 -9.82 22.38 -19.10
C LYS A 288 -9.94 20.97 -18.58
N SER A 289 -8.90 20.47 -17.90
CA SER A 289 -8.96 19.19 -17.19
C SER A 289 -9.86 19.24 -15.96
N ASP A 290 -10.36 18.09 -15.51
CA ASP A 290 -11.14 18.00 -14.25
C ASP A 290 -10.33 18.49 -13.04
N PHE A 291 -9.01 18.35 -13.08
CA PHE A 291 -8.10 18.84 -12.03
C PHE A 291 -8.11 20.38 -11.98
N GLU A 292 -7.88 21.04 -13.11
CA GLU A 292 -7.93 22.51 -13.19
C GLU A 292 -9.30 23.07 -12.82
N ARG A 293 -10.37 22.38 -13.21
CA ARG A 293 -11.75 22.75 -12.87
C ARG A 293 -12.07 22.57 -11.38
N GLY A 294 -11.43 21.61 -10.72
CA GLY A 294 -11.62 21.27 -9.31
C GLY A 294 -10.80 22.12 -8.32
N GLU A 295 -9.84 22.94 -8.79
CA GLU A 295 -9.01 23.77 -7.90
C GLU A 295 -9.84 24.79 -7.12
N LEU A 296 -9.71 24.74 -5.78
CA LEU A 296 -10.47 25.62 -4.87
C LEU A 296 -10.13 27.11 -5.02
N ASN A 297 -8.89 27.42 -5.33
CA ASN A 297 -8.36 28.80 -5.42
C ASN A 297 -8.53 29.43 -6.79
N LYS A 298 -9.21 28.78 -7.72
CA LYS A 298 -9.46 29.28 -9.05
C LYS A 298 -10.55 30.34 -9.04
N GLU A 299 -10.38 31.39 -9.86
CA GLU A 299 -11.43 32.35 -10.13
C GLU A 299 -12.70 31.67 -10.65
N LYS A 300 -13.84 31.92 -10.03
CA LYS A 300 -15.11 31.33 -10.47
C LYS A 300 -15.62 31.99 -11.75
N THR A 301 -15.88 31.15 -12.76
CA THR A 301 -16.43 31.57 -14.05
C THR A 301 -17.76 30.91 -14.32
N GLY A 302 -18.59 31.49 -15.15
CA GLY A 302 -19.88 30.91 -15.52
C GLY A 302 -20.69 31.87 -16.37
N VAL A 303 -21.74 31.32 -16.99
CA VAL A 303 -22.69 32.09 -17.81
C VAL A 303 -24.11 31.79 -17.30
N ARG A 304 -24.92 32.86 -17.10
CA ARG A 304 -26.32 32.69 -16.75
C ARG A 304 -27.09 32.16 -17.99
N LEU A 305 -27.97 31.19 -17.77
CA LEU A 305 -28.88 30.71 -18.82
C LEU A 305 -30.11 31.63 -18.86
N GLU A 306 -30.10 32.62 -19.72
CA GLU A 306 -31.21 33.56 -19.87
C GLU A 306 -32.44 32.84 -20.43
N GLY A 307 -33.53 32.81 -19.66
CA GLY A 307 -34.79 32.15 -20.05
C GLY A 307 -35.01 30.83 -19.26
N ILE A 308 -33.98 30.33 -18.55
CA ILE A 308 -34.14 29.14 -17.68
C ILE A 308 -34.17 29.57 -16.22
N GLU A 309 -35.23 29.21 -15.55
CA GLU A 309 -35.41 29.38 -14.10
C GLU A 309 -35.81 28.06 -13.47
N VAL A 310 -35.45 27.91 -12.20
CA VAL A 310 -35.67 26.68 -11.41
C VAL A 310 -36.45 27.00 -10.14
N MET A 311 -37.50 26.29 -9.87
CA MET A 311 -38.33 26.49 -8.68
C MET A 311 -37.77 25.77 -7.47
N ASN A 312 -37.43 26.49 -6.40
CA ASN A 312 -37.05 25.92 -5.14
C ASN A 312 -38.26 25.23 -4.47
N PRO A 313 -38.22 23.94 -4.18
CA PRO A 313 -39.39 23.18 -3.71
C PRO A 313 -39.85 23.55 -2.30
N VAL A 314 -39.01 24.22 -1.48
CA VAL A 314 -39.38 24.61 -0.11
C VAL A 314 -39.70 26.10 0.07
N THR A 315 -39.02 26.99 -0.69
CA THR A 315 -39.25 28.44 -0.61
C THR A 315 -40.23 28.92 -1.68
N HIS A 316 -40.52 28.11 -2.68
CA HIS A 316 -41.31 28.45 -3.89
C HIS A 316 -40.82 29.68 -4.62
N LYS A 317 -39.51 30.00 -4.55
CA LYS A 317 -38.86 31.09 -5.28
C LYS A 317 -38.26 30.57 -6.57
N ALA A 318 -38.36 31.36 -7.62
CA ALA A 318 -37.61 31.10 -8.86
C ALA A 318 -36.11 31.40 -8.66
N LEU A 319 -35.26 30.50 -9.02
CA LEU A 319 -33.82 30.58 -8.92
C LEU A 319 -33.19 30.70 -10.30
N PRO A 320 -32.21 31.59 -10.51
CA PRO A 320 -31.47 31.64 -11.75
C PRO A 320 -30.60 30.40 -11.94
N MET A 321 -30.47 29.96 -13.18
CA MET A 321 -29.63 28.85 -13.59
C MET A 321 -28.37 29.36 -14.29
N PHE A 322 -27.22 28.79 -13.92
CA PHE A 322 -25.91 29.10 -14.54
C PHE A 322 -25.29 27.83 -15.10
N VAL A 323 -24.48 27.98 -16.17
CA VAL A 323 -23.50 26.97 -16.55
C VAL A 323 -22.14 27.38 -16.00
N SER A 324 -21.43 26.46 -15.37
CA SER A 324 -20.10 26.73 -14.82
C SER A 324 -19.21 25.49 -14.81
N ASP A 325 -17.93 25.72 -15.06
CA ASP A 325 -16.91 24.68 -15.15
C ASP A 325 -16.50 24.05 -13.80
N TYR A 326 -16.88 24.67 -12.66
CA TYR A 326 -16.63 24.06 -11.35
C TYR A 326 -17.56 22.88 -11.02
N VAL A 327 -18.64 22.71 -11.80
CA VAL A 327 -19.52 21.54 -11.70
C VAL A 327 -19.09 20.48 -12.70
N LEU A 328 -18.74 19.31 -12.21
CA LEU A 328 -18.29 18.19 -13.02
C LEU A 328 -19.45 17.25 -13.34
N MET A 329 -19.60 16.84 -14.59
CA MET A 329 -20.64 15.89 -15.02
C MET A 329 -20.54 14.54 -14.29
N GLY A 330 -19.35 14.14 -13.92
CA GLY A 330 -19.10 12.87 -13.22
C GLY A 330 -19.37 12.89 -11.71
N TYR A 331 -19.82 14.02 -11.13
CA TYR A 331 -20.16 14.11 -9.71
C TYR A 331 -21.65 14.38 -9.52
N GLY A 332 -22.32 13.48 -8.81
CA GLY A 332 -23.77 13.58 -8.61
C GLY A 332 -24.56 13.46 -9.92
N THR A 333 -25.37 14.45 -10.19
CA THR A 333 -26.21 14.54 -11.39
C THR A 333 -25.67 15.51 -12.45
N GLY A 334 -24.49 16.11 -12.24
CA GLY A 334 -23.99 17.19 -13.08
C GLY A 334 -24.71 18.54 -12.88
N ILE A 335 -25.58 18.62 -11.87
CA ILE A 335 -26.29 19.85 -11.46
C ILE A 335 -26.15 19.99 -9.93
N VAL A 336 -25.87 21.20 -9.47
CA VAL A 336 -25.74 21.51 -8.05
C VAL A 336 -26.63 22.69 -7.66
N MET A 337 -27.09 22.68 -6.43
CA MET A 337 -27.72 23.85 -5.81
C MET A 337 -26.66 24.75 -5.17
N GLY A 338 -26.69 26.04 -5.45
CA GLY A 338 -25.81 27.04 -4.86
C GLY A 338 -26.33 27.53 -3.51
N VAL A 339 -25.53 27.31 -2.46
CA VAL A 339 -25.84 27.71 -1.07
C VAL A 339 -24.74 28.64 -0.54
N PRO A 340 -24.67 29.88 -0.99
CA PRO A 340 -23.54 30.77 -0.73
C PRO A 340 -23.32 31.12 0.75
N GLY A 341 -24.34 31.03 1.59
CA GLY A 341 -24.18 31.24 3.03
C GLY A 341 -23.32 30.20 3.72
N HIS A 342 -23.20 28.96 3.14
CA HIS A 342 -22.64 27.79 3.84
C HIS A 342 -21.70 26.92 2.99
N ASP A 343 -21.38 27.32 1.78
CA ASP A 343 -20.31 26.75 0.94
C ASP A 343 -19.42 27.87 0.39
N GLN A 344 -18.11 27.77 0.60
CA GLN A 344 -17.17 28.85 0.24
C GLN A 344 -17.09 29.06 -1.29
N ARG A 345 -17.16 27.99 -2.08
CA ARG A 345 -17.16 28.09 -3.55
C ARG A 345 -18.39 28.81 -4.07
N ASP A 346 -19.54 28.49 -3.47
CA ASP A 346 -20.82 29.12 -3.78
C ASP A 346 -20.84 30.59 -3.34
N TRP A 347 -20.20 30.89 -2.21
CA TRP A 347 -20.06 32.27 -1.71
C TRP A 347 -19.24 33.14 -2.68
N GLU A 348 -18.09 32.61 -3.15
CA GLU A 348 -17.24 33.29 -4.12
C GLU A 348 -17.97 33.51 -5.45
N PHE A 349 -18.68 32.50 -5.93
CA PHE A 349 -19.50 32.58 -7.13
C PHE A 349 -20.63 33.63 -6.98
N ALA A 350 -21.40 33.53 -5.89
CA ALA A 350 -22.50 34.46 -5.63
C ALA A 350 -22.01 35.91 -5.48
N THR A 351 -20.91 36.14 -4.81
CA THR A 351 -20.28 37.45 -4.65
C THR A 351 -19.88 38.02 -6.01
N LYS A 352 -19.25 37.21 -6.86
CA LYS A 352 -18.85 37.65 -8.22
C LYS A 352 -20.03 38.01 -9.10
N PHE A 353 -21.10 37.25 -9.07
CA PHE A 353 -22.27 37.42 -9.89
C PHE A 353 -23.40 38.29 -9.26
N GLY A 354 -23.14 38.84 -8.07
CA GLY A 354 -24.12 39.68 -7.36
C GLY A 354 -25.38 38.94 -6.92
N LEU A 355 -25.30 37.67 -6.60
CA LEU A 355 -26.43 36.83 -6.23
C LEU A 355 -26.71 36.95 -4.70
N PRO A 356 -27.96 36.71 -4.27
CA PRO A 356 -28.32 36.76 -2.85
C PRO A 356 -27.55 35.71 -2.01
N ILE A 357 -27.13 36.10 -0.83
CA ILE A 357 -26.52 35.21 0.17
C ILE A 357 -27.47 35.13 1.35
N VAL A 358 -27.96 33.94 1.67
CA VAL A 358 -28.95 33.72 2.75
C VAL A 358 -28.31 32.85 3.83
N GLU A 359 -28.30 33.41 5.08
CA GLU A 359 -27.89 32.63 6.25
C GLU A 359 -29.00 31.66 6.66
N VAL A 360 -28.70 30.37 6.74
CA VAL A 360 -29.62 29.29 7.22
C VAL A 360 -28.99 28.47 8.34
N VAL A 361 -27.73 28.67 8.67
CA VAL A 361 -27.04 28.12 9.83
C VAL A 361 -26.38 29.29 10.58
N ALA A 362 -26.79 29.52 11.82
CA ALA A 362 -26.28 30.64 12.64
C ALA A 362 -24.87 30.37 13.16
N GLY A 363 -24.06 31.42 13.26
CA GLY A 363 -22.72 31.32 13.91
C GLY A 363 -21.61 32.05 13.20
N GLY A 364 -21.84 32.62 12.02
CA GLY A 364 -20.84 33.38 11.24
C GLY A 364 -21.41 34.63 10.58
N ASP A 365 -20.55 35.43 10.00
CA ASP A 365 -20.94 36.62 9.22
C ASP A 365 -20.90 36.27 7.72
N VAL A 366 -22.01 35.77 7.20
CA VAL A 366 -22.12 35.33 5.79
C VAL A 366 -21.93 36.48 4.77
N THR A 367 -21.88 37.74 5.24
CA THR A 367 -21.59 38.88 4.37
C THR A 367 -20.11 39.00 4.03
N LYS A 368 -19.25 38.40 4.82
CA LYS A 368 -17.78 38.42 4.63
C LYS A 368 -17.21 37.13 4.04
N GLU A 369 -17.77 36.00 4.44
CA GLU A 369 -17.35 34.67 4.00
C GLU A 369 -18.45 33.67 4.26
N ALA A 370 -18.38 32.47 3.64
CA ALA A 370 -19.32 31.41 3.95
C ALA A 370 -19.10 30.87 5.37
N PHE A 371 -20.19 30.70 6.13
CA PHE A 371 -20.12 30.02 7.40
C PHE A 371 -20.27 28.49 7.20
N VAL A 372 -19.12 27.80 7.16
CA VAL A 372 -19.10 26.34 7.14
C VAL A 372 -19.01 25.85 8.59
N ALA A 373 -20.12 25.32 9.12
CA ALA A 373 -20.16 24.79 10.49
C ALA A 373 -19.11 23.67 10.64
N LYS A 374 -18.23 23.83 11.64
CA LYS A 374 -17.16 22.84 11.93
C LYS A 374 -17.66 21.63 12.70
N ASP A 375 -18.79 21.77 13.36
CA ASP A 375 -19.50 20.71 14.08
C ASP A 375 -21.00 20.77 13.81
N ASP A 376 -21.70 19.71 14.15
CA ASP A 376 -23.12 19.56 13.91
C ASP A 376 -24.00 20.23 14.99
N SER A 377 -23.42 21.00 15.93
CA SER A 377 -24.11 21.67 17.01
C SER A 377 -24.65 23.06 16.62
N ALA A 378 -24.21 23.62 15.50
CA ALA A 378 -24.71 24.89 14.97
C ALA A 378 -26.23 24.83 14.72
N VAL A 379 -26.92 25.95 14.91
CA VAL A 379 -28.39 26.01 14.93
C VAL A 379 -28.93 26.57 13.63
N MET A 380 -30.00 25.96 13.13
CA MET A 380 -30.71 26.39 11.89
C MET A 380 -31.52 27.68 12.15
N VAL A 381 -31.44 28.61 11.19
CA VAL A 381 -32.20 29.86 11.12
C VAL A 381 -32.76 30.07 9.71
N ASN A 382 -33.76 30.90 9.53
CA ASN A 382 -34.39 31.19 8.22
C ASN A 382 -34.78 29.95 7.40
N SER A 383 -35.07 28.84 8.07
CA SER A 383 -35.22 27.50 7.48
C SER A 383 -36.58 26.86 7.83
N GLY A 384 -37.64 27.70 8.02
CA GLY A 384 -38.99 27.22 8.24
C GLY A 384 -39.09 26.27 9.46
N PHE A 385 -39.57 25.05 9.25
CA PHE A 385 -39.75 24.04 10.29
C PHE A 385 -38.46 23.55 10.94
N LEU A 386 -37.30 23.81 10.33
CA LEU A 386 -35.98 23.45 10.85
C LEU A 386 -35.43 24.48 11.86
N ASN A 387 -36.01 25.67 11.95
CA ASN A 387 -35.53 26.74 12.83
C ASN A 387 -35.39 26.27 14.27
N GLY A 388 -34.23 26.50 14.88
CA GLY A 388 -33.91 26.10 16.24
C GLY A 388 -33.36 24.67 16.38
N MET A 389 -33.42 23.84 15.35
CA MET A 389 -32.75 22.52 15.33
C MET A 389 -31.25 22.70 15.15
N THR A 390 -30.46 21.79 15.72
CA THR A 390 -29.03 21.66 15.37
C THR A 390 -28.92 21.11 13.96
N VAL A 391 -27.76 21.35 13.28
CA VAL A 391 -27.46 20.75 11.97
C VAL A 391 -27.62 19.22 12.00
N LYS A 392 -27.18 18.59 13.11
CA LYS A 392 -27.30 17.14 13.32
C LYS A 392 -28.77 16.66 13.30
N GLU A 393 -29.69 17.43 13.82
CA GLU A 393 -31.12 17.14 13.82
C GLU A 393 -31.80 17.54 12.52
N ALA A 394 -31.34 18.63 11.90
CA ALA A 394 -31.98 19.21 10.71
C ALA A 394 -31.73 18.35 9.45
N ILE A 395 -30.54 17.76 9.28
CA ILE A 395 -30.22 16.91 8.11
C ILE A 395 -31.20 15.74 8.00
N PRO A 396 -31.39 14.87 9.01
CA PRO A 396 -32.36 13.77 8.93
C PRO A 396 -33.81 14.28 8.84
N ALA A 397 -34.17 15.38 9.54
CA ALA A 397 -35.49 15.95 9.46
C ALA A 397 -35.86 16.43 8.05
N MET A 398 -34.91 17.12 7.36
CA MET A 398 -35.12 17.56 5.99
C MET A 398 -35.16 16.38 4.99
N LYS A 399 -34.28 15.36 5.14
CA LYS A 399 -34.34 14.17 4.31
C LYS A 399 -35.70 13.48 4.39
N LYS A 400 -36.25 13.32 5.63
CA LYS A 400 -37.56 12.78 5.84
C LYS A 400 -38.62 13.63 5.16
N TYR A 401 -38.57 14.94 5.34
CA TYR A 401 -39.52 15.89 4.74
C TYR A 401 -39.51 15.83 3.20
N VAL A 402 -38.34 15.78 2.59
CA VAL A 402 -38.17 15.66 1.12
C VAL A 402 -38.88 14.41 0.58
N VAL A 403 -38.77 13.28 1.29
CA VAL A 403 -39.43 12.01 0.93
C VAL A 403 -40.94 12.10 1.13
N GLU A 404 -41.41 12.61 2.28
CA GLU A 404 -42.84 12.73 2.62
C GLU A 404 -43.56 13.68 1.67
N GLN A 405 -42.92 14.75 1.22
CA GLN A 405 -43.51 15.70 0.27
C GLN A 405 -43.34 15.23 -1.21
N GLY A 406 -42.68 14.15 -1.46
CA GLY A 406 -42.60 13.50 -2.79
C GLY A 406 -41.71 14.22 -3.82
N PHE A 407 -40.82 15.16 -3.38
CA PHE A 407 -39.88 15.82 -4.29
C PHE A 407 -38.45 15.34 -4.14
N GLY A 408 -38.22 14.18 -3.56
CA GLY A 408 -36.91 13.55 -3.54
C GLY A 408 -36.88 12.25 -2.78
N LYS A 409 -35.65 11.71 -2.61
CA LYS A 409 -35.39 10.45 -1.90
C LYS A 409 -34.02 10.48 -1.22
N GLU A 410 -33.88 9.71 -0.16
CA GLU A 410 -32.54 9.47 0.41
C GLU A 410 -31.69 8.65 -0.55
N LYS A 411 -30.42 8.97 -0.60
CA LYS A 411 -29.47 8.24 -1.46
C LYS A 411 -28.10 8.17 -0.83
N VAL A 412 -27.49 7.00 -0.97
CA VAL A 412 -26.06 6.80 -0.76
C VAL A 412 -25.35 7.02 -2.08
N ASN A 413 -24.30 7.83 -2.08
CA ASN A 413 -23.47 8.08 -3.24
C ASN A 413 -22.01 7.78 -2.91
N TYR A 414 -21.20 7.53 -3.94
CA TYR A 414 -19.78 7.22 -3.83
C TYR A 414 -18.98 8.13 -4.76
N LYS A 415 -17.78 8.54 -4.33
CA LYS A 415 -16.81 9.24 -5.20
C LYS A 415 -16.18 8.28 -6.18
N LEU A 416 -16.01 7.01 -5.78
CA LEU A 416 -15.50 5.94 -6.63
C LEU A 416 -16.29 5.87 -7.93
N ARG A 417 -15.58 5.73 -9.05
CA ARG A 417 -16.15 5.53 -10.39
C ARG A 417 -15.77 4.16 -10.91
N ASP A 418 -16.48 3.69 -11.92
CA ASP A 418 -16.15 2.46 -12.59
C ASP A 418 -14.74 2.53 -13.18
N TRP A 419 -14.07 1.42 -13.14
CA TRP A 419 -12.67 1.33 -13.53
C TRP A 419 -12.53 1.37 -15.05
N VAL A 420 -11.84 2.39 -15.57
CA VAL A 420 -11.48 2.52 -16.98
C VAL A 420 -10.41 1.47 -17.29
N PHE A 421 -10.81 0.39 -17.97
CA PHE A 421 -10.05 -0.85 -17.98
C PHE A 421 -9.19 -1.04 -19.22
N SER A 422 -9.67 -0.77 -20.44
CA SER A 422 -8.90 -1.06 -21.65
C SER A 422 -7.79 -0.05 -21.96
N ARG A 423 -6.74 -0.51 -22.65
CA ARG A 423 -5.58 0.29 -23.07
C ARG A 423 -5.31 0.11 -24.55
N GLN A 424 -4.93 1.19 -25.22
CA GLN A 424 -4.61 1.25 -26.65
C GLN A 424 -3.12 1.02 -26.85
N ARG A 425 -2.64 -0.11 -26.30
CA ARG A 425 -1.23 -0.49 -26.32
C ARG A 425 -1.10 -1.97 -26.72
N TYR A 426 0.09 -2.32 -27.24
CA TYR A 426 0.36 -3.69 -27.66
C TYR A 426 0.69 -4.63 -26.49
N TRP A 427 1.57 -4.20 -25.56
CA TRP A 427 2.11 -5.05 -24.50
C TRP A 427 1.17 -5.14 -23.29
N GLY A 428 0.16 -5.97 -23.42
CA GLY A 428 -0.86 -6.27 -22.42
C GLY A 428 -1.64 -7.51 -22.79
N GLU A 429 -2.44 -8.04 -21.89
CA GLU A 429 -3.30 -9.19 -22.14
C GLU A 429 -4.38 -8.83 -23.16
N PRO A 430 -4.53 -9.59 -24.27
CA PRO A 430 -5.63 -9.36 -25.21
C PRO A 430 -7.00 -9.57 -24.55
N ILE A 431 -7.95 -8.70 -24.86
CA ILE A 431 -9.33 -8.83 -24.40
C ILE A 431 -10.03 -9.92 -25.26
N PRO A 432 -10.53 -11.01 -24.66
CA PRO A 432 -11.01 -12.18 -25.41
C PRO A 432 -12.45 -12.01 -25.91
N LEU A 433 -12.71 -10.93 -26.64
CA LEU A 433 -14.02 -10.61 -27.24
C LEU A 433 -13.88 -10.32 -28.73
N VAL A 434 -14.94 -10.62 -29.47
CA VAL A 434 -15.07 -10.26 -30.88
C VAL A 434 -16.30 -9.39 -31.11
N ASN A 435 -16.17 -8.37 -31.96
CA ASN A 435 -17.27 -7.53 -32.40
C ASN A 435 -17.85 -8.07 -33.71
N CYS A 436 -19.06 -8.55 -33.65
CA CYS A 436 -19.82 -9.02 -34.79
C CYS A 436 -20.88 -7.98 -35.21
N PRO A 437 -20.99 -7.60 -36.49
CA PRO A 437 -22.01 -6.65 -36.95
C PRO A 437 -23.45 -7.09 -36.65
N LYS A 438 -23.69 -8.39 -36.56
CA LYS A 438 -25.02 -8.97 -36.28
C LYS A 438 -25.26 -9.23 -34.79
N CYS A 439 -24.24 -9.72 -34.06
CA CYS A 439 -24.40 -10.23 -32.68
C CYS A 439 -23.87 -9.22 -31.62
N GLY A 440 -23.21 -8.15 -32.05
CA GLY A 440 -22.51 -7.26 -31.13
C GLY A 440 -21.23 -7.89 -30.56
N TRP A 441 -20.90 -7.58 -29.31
CA TRP A 441 -19.74 -8.14 -28.63
C TRP A 441 -20.02 -9.56 -28.17
N VAL A 442 -19.20 -10.51 -28.64
CA VAL A 442 -19.35 -11.95 -28.38
C VAL A 442 -18.08 -12.47 -27.71
N PRO A 443 -18.19 -13.20 -26.58
CA PRO A 443 -17.05 -13.84 -25.93
C PRO A 443 -16.41 -14.90 -26.81
N ILE A 444 -15.08 -14.98 -26.79
CA ILE A 444 -14.35 -16.13 -27.33
C ILE A 444 -14.69 -17.34 -26.43
N PRO A 445 -14.96 -18.54 -26.99
CA PRO A 445 -15.17 -19.73 -26.18
C PRO A 445 -14.04 -20.02 -25.21
N GLU A 446 -14.37 -20.45 -24.00
CA GLU A 446 -13.37 -20.63 -22.92
C GLU A 446 -12.32 -21.69 -23.25
N ASP A 447 -12.70 -22.71 -24.04
CA ASP A 447 -11.80 -23.76 -24.51
C ASP A 447 -10.81 -23.28 -25.60
N GLN A 448 -11.01 -22.07 -26.14
CA GLN A 448 -10.07 -21.41 -27.07
C GLN A 448 -9.12 -20.44 -26.39
N LEU A 449 -9.22 -20.29 -25.08
CA LEU A 449 -8.26 -19.50 -24.31
C LEU A 449 -6.94 -20.26 -24.11
N PRO A 450 -5.79 -19.58 -24.12
CA PRO A 450 -5.64 -18.12 -24.21
C PRO A 450 -5.75 -17.59 -25.64
N LEU A 451 -6.35 -16.40 -25.80
CA LEU A 451 -6.16 -15.59 -27.00
C LEU A 451 -4.76 -15.00 -26.93
N VAL A 452 -3.83 -15.55 -27.71
CA VAL A 452 -2.41 -15.19 -27.65
C VAL A 452 -2.17 -13.86 -28.37
N LEU A 453 -1.33 -13.01 -27.74
CA LEU A 453 -0.83 -11.77 -28.34
C LEU A 453 -0.02 -12.08 -29.60
N PRO A 454 -0.35 -11.51 -30.78
CA PRO A 454 0.36 -11.82 -32.01
C PRO A 454 1.79 -11.27 -31.99
N GLN A 455 2.72 -11.97 -32.59
CA GLN A 455 4.05 -11.43 -32.82
C GLN A 455 4.02 -10.38 -33.94
N VAL A 456 4.71 -9.26 -33.72
CA VAL A 456 4.65 -8.11 -34.60
C VAL A 456 6.01 -7.48 -34.76
N ASP A 457 6.25 -6.90 -35.95
CA ASP A 457 7.47 -6.19 -36.27
C ASP A 457 7.42 -4.72 -35.83
N SER A 458 6.22 -4.14 -35.74
CA SER A 458 5.99 -2.76 -35.30
C SER A 458 4.76 -2.68 -34.38
N TYR A 459 4.92 -2.03 -33.24
CA TYR A 459 3.89 -1.86 -32.20
C TYR A 459 3.88 -0.44 -31.61
N GLU A 460 4.33 0.55 -32.38
CA GLU A 460 4.34 1.94 -31.94
C GLU A 460 2.91 2.46 -31.72
N PRO A 461 2.69 3.24 -30.65
CA PRO A 461 1.39 3.87 -30.38
C PRO A 461 0.95 4.77 -31.55
N THR A 462 -0.33 4.76 -31.85
CA THR A 462 -0.89 5.55 -32.92
C THR A 462 -1.33 6.94 -32.45
N ASP A 463 -1.26 7.96 -33.32
CA ASP A 463 -1.69 9.32 -32.99
C ASP A 463 -3.21 9.49 -32.99
N ASP A 464 -3.93 8.62 -33.71
CA ASP A 464 -5.39 8.56 -33.72
C ASP A 464 -5.97 7.97 -32.42
N GLY A 465 -5.09 7.34 -31.60
CA GLY A 465 -5.45 6.71 -30.34
C GLY A 465 -6.09 5.34 -30.48
N GLU A 466 -5.94 4.68 -31.63
CA GLU A 466 -6.28 3.26 -31.77
C GLU A 466 -5.10 2.39 -31.34
N SER A 467 -5.40 1.15 -30.96
CA SER A 467 -4.36 0.19 -30.59
C SER A 467 -3.49 -0.17 -31.80
N PRO A 468 -2.17 -0.38 -31.62
CA PRO A 468 -1.31 -0.93 -32.68
C PRO A 468 -1.83 -2.25 -33.26
N LEU A 469 -2.53 -3.05 -32.48
CA LEU A 469 -3.17 -4.29 -32.91
C LEU A 469 -4.21 -4.07 -34.02
N SER A 470 -4.85 -2.91 -34.07
CA SER A 470 -5.87 -2.59 -35.08
C SER A 470 -5.35 -2.64 -36.52
N LYS A 471 -4.03 -2.47 -36.71
CA LYS A 471 -3.37 -2.52 -38.02
C LYS A 471 -3.04 -3.94 -38.47
N MET A 472 -3.19 -4.96 -37.61
CA MET A 472 -2.87 -6.34 -37.89
C MET A 472 -4.10 -7.09 -38.43
N THR A 473 -4.44 -6.82 -39.69
CA THR A 473 -5.67 -7.30 -40.32
C THR A 473 -5.86 -8.80 -40.24
N ASP A 474 -4.77 -9.58 -40.36
CA ASP A 474 -4.82 -11.06 -40.31
C ASP A 474 -5.18 -11.58 -38.90
N TRP A 475 -4.78 -10.85 -37.85
CA TRP A 475 -5.13 -11.20 -36.48
C TRP A 475 -6.50 -10.62 -36.10
N VAL A 476 -6.82 -9.40 -36.53
CA VAL A 476 -8.06 -8.70 -36.19
C VAL A 476 -9.28 -9.37 -36.82
N ASN A 477 -9.22 -9.73 -38.11
CA ASN A 477 -10.32 -10.35 -38.79
C ASN A 477 -10.50 -11.81 -38.37
N THR A 478 -11.71 -12.17 -38.01
CA THR A 478 -12.07 -13.52 -37.51
C THR A 478 -13.51 -13.85 -37.82
N THR A 479 -13.98 -15.00 -37.39
CA THR A 479 -15.36 -15.42 -37.46
C THR A 479 -16.04 -15.27 -36.09
N CYS A 480 -17.30 -14.85 -36.10
CA CYS A 480 -18.11 -14.76 -34.89
C CYS A 480 -18.38 -16.17 -34.33
N PRO A 481 -18.03 -16.42 -33.05
CA PRO A 481 -18.30 -17.74 -32.42
C PRO A 481 -19.78 -18.08 -32.33
N GLN A 482 -20.66 -17.06 -32.35
CA GLN A 482 -22.11 -17.27 -32.20
C GLN A 482 -22.83 -17.50 -33.52
N CYS A 483 -22.53 -16.77 -34.59
CA CYS A 483 -23.26 -16.87 -35.85
C CYS A 483 -22.43 -17.33 -37.05
N GLY A 484 -21.12 -17.53 -36.89
CA GLY A 484 -20.19 -17.95 -37.95
C GLY A 484 -19.89 -16.85 -39.00
N GLY A 485 -20.49 -15.70 -38.91
CA GLY A 485 -20.26 -14.55 -39.82
C GLY A 485 -18.95 -13.82 -39.58
N PRO A 486 -18.55 -12.89 -40.48
CA PRO A 486 -17.36 -12.08 -40.30
C PRO A 486 -17.43 -11.24 -39.02
N ALA A 487 -16.34 -11.19 -38.27
CA ALA A 487 -16.22 -10.44 -37.04
C ALA A 487 -14.78 -9.87 -36.86
N LYS A 488 -14.59 -8.98 -35.94
CA LYS A 488 -13.27 -8.41 -35.59
C LYS A 488 -12.97 -8.65 -34.12
N ARG A 489 -11.75 -9.11 -33.83
CA ARG A 489 -11.26 -9.18 -32.44
C ARG A 489 -11.16 -7.78 -31.85
N GLU A 490 -11.37 -7.66 -30.54
CA GLU A 490 -11.01 -6.48 -29.78
C GLU A 490 -9.51 -6.21 -29.90
N THR A 491 -9.13 -4.96 -30.13
CA THR A 491 -7.74 -4.55 -30.34
C THR A 491 -7.13 -3.84 -29.15
N ASP A 492 -7.95 -3.38 -28.21
CA ASP A 492 -7.46 -2.90 -26.91
C ASP A 492 -6.95 -4.06 -26.07
N THR A 493 -5.99 -3.79 -25.21
CA THR A 493 -5.47 -4.74 -24.24
C THR A 493 -5.88 -4.37 -22.82
N MET A 494 -5.77 -5.33 -21.89
CA MET A 494 -6.00 -5.10 -20.48
C MET A 494 -4.85 -4.27 -19.87
N PRO A 495 -5.07 -3.51 -18.78
CA PRO A 495 -4.00 -2.82 -18.07
C PRO A 495 -3.14 -3.84 -17.32
N GLN A 496 -1.91 -3.47 -16.96
CA GLN A 496 -1.04 -4.31 -16.12
C GLN A 496 -1.72 -4.72 -14.79
N TRP A 497 -2.61 -3.88 -14.27
CA TRP A 497 -3.39 -4.15 -13.05
C TRP A 497 -4.34 -5.35 -13.15
N ALA A 498 -4.66 -5.80 -14.35
CA ALA A 498 -5.48 -6.99 -14.54
C ALA A 498 -4.73 -8.25 -14.06
N GLY A 499 -3.52 -8.47 -14.56
CA GLY A 499 -2.68 -9.57 -14.14
C GLY A 499 -2.35 -9.54 -12.66
N SER A 500 -2.07 -8.36 -12.10
CA SER A 500 -1.75 -8.19 -10.69
C SER A 500 -2.96 -8.30 -9.74
N SER A 501 -4.18 -8.32 -10.24
CA SER A 501 -5.38 -8.39 -9.38
C SER A 501 -5.69 -9.79 -8.84
N TRP A 502 -5.00 -10.84 -9.28
CA TRP A 502 -5.31 -12.21 -8.86
C TRP A 502 -4.07 -13.13 -8.70
N TYR A 503 -2.85 -12.65 -8.87
CA TYR A 503 -1.61 -13.43 -8.86
C TYR A 503 -1.41 -14.25 -7.58
N PHE A 504 -1.86 -13.74 -6.43
CA PHE A 504 -1.81 -14.43 -5.14
C PHE A 504 -2.63 -15.73 -5.14
N LEU A 505 -3.67 -15.84 -5.97
CA LEU A 505 -4.42 -17.07 -6.17
C LEU A 505 -3.64 -18.05 -7.06
N ARG A 506 -2.98 -17.55 -8.11
CA ARG A 506 -2.20 -18.39 -9.02
C ARG A 506 -1.01 -19.04 -8.32
N TYR A 507 -0.37 -18.35 -7.38
CA TYR A 507 0.69 -18.92 -6.55
C TYR A 507 0.29 -20.17 -5.76
N MET A 508 -0.99 -20.32 -5.45
CA MET A 508 -1.50 -21.48 -4.71
C MET A 508 -1.43 -22.77 -5.55
N ASP A 509 -1.55 -22.66 -6.89
CA ASP A 509 -1.51 -23.78 -7.83
C ASP A 509 -1.09 -23.32 -9.25
N PRO A 510 0.19 -22.91 -9.43
CA PRO A 510 0.61 -22.18 -10.64
C PRO A 510 0.65 -23.03 -11.91
N HIS A 511 0.69 -24.35 -11.80
CA HIS A 511 0.78 -25.28 -12.94
C HIS A 511 -0.56 -25.89 -13.34
N ASN A 512 -1.67 -25.44 -12.74
CA ASN A 512 -2.99 -25.91 -13.07
C ASN A 512 -3.41 -25.40 -14.47
N ASP A 513 -3.73 -26.32 -15.38
CA ASP A 513 -4.15 -26.03 -16.75
C ASP A 513 -5.69 -26.04 -16.92
N LYS A 514 -6.43 -26.48 -15.89
CA LYS A 514 -7.89 -26.65 -15.91
C LYS A 514 -8.65 -25.54 -15.20
N ALA A 515 -8.01 -24.87 -14.26
CA ALA A 515 -8.56 -23.77 -13.48
C ALA A 515 -7.46 -22.76 -13.12
N LEU A 516 -7.85 -21.56 -12.69
CA LEU A 516 -6.87 -20.55 -12.19
C LEU A 516 -6.05 -21.08 -11.01
N ALA A 517 -6.65 -21.94 -10.19
CA ALA A 517 -6.06 -22.79 -9.17
C ALA A 517 -7.10 -23.87 -8.80
N SER A 518 -6.68 -25.01 -8.28
CA SER A 518 -7.59 -26.06 -7.81
C SER A 518 -8.38 -25.59 -6.59
N LYS A 519 -9.59 -26.08 -6.45
CA LYS A 519 -10.43 -25.80 -5.27
C LYS A 519 -9.70 -26.20 -3.97
N GLU A 520 -9.02 -27.33 -3.96
CA GLU A 520 -8.25 -27.82 -2.81
C GLU A 520 -7.18 -26.79 -2.39
N ALA A 521 -6.41 -26.26 -3.35
CA ALA A 521 -5.37 -25.27 -3.07
C ALA A 521 -5.98 -23.95 -2.60
N LEU A 522 -7.07 -23.49 -3.21
CA LEU A 522 -7.78 -22.28 -2.81
C LEU A 522 -8.35 -22.39 -1.40
N ASP A 523 -8.99 -23.52 -1.07
CA ASP A 523 -9.58 -23.76 0.26
C ASP A 523 -8.48 -23.88 1.35
N TYR A 524 -7.30 -24.45 1.01
CA TYR A 524 -6.21 -24.63 1.95
C TYR A 524 -5.43 -23.34 2.23
N TRP A 525 -5.08 -22.57 1.18
CA TRP A 525 -4.19 -21.42 1.31
C TRP A 525 -4.90 -20.09 1.56
N SER A 526 -6.19 -19.96 1.21
CA SER A 526 -6.93 -18.69 1.40
C SER A 526 -7.36 -18.49 2.86
N PRO A 527 -7.40 -17.23 3.33
CA PRO A 527 -6.84 -16.04 2.72
C PRO A 527 -5.31 -16.00 2.85
N VAL A 528 -4.66 -15.06 2.17
CA VAL A 528 -3.26 -14.70 2.47
C VAL A 528 -3.18 -14.22 3.91
N ASP A 529 -2.27 -14.79 4.71
CA ASP A 529 -2.22 -14.49 6.15
C ASP A 529 -1.58 -13.13 6.43
N TRP A 530 -0.49 -12.81 5.72
CA TRP A 530 0.18 -11.52 5.87
C TRP A 530 0.71 -11.02 4.55
N TYR A 531 0.26 -9.83 4.14
CA TYR A 531 0.67 -9.15 2.93
C TYR A 531 1.38 -7.83 3.24
N ASN A 532 2.59 -7.62 2.74
CA ASN A 532 3.32 -6.36 2.83
C ASN A 532 3.48 -5.70 1.47
N GLY A 533 3.24 -4.39 1.37
CA GLY A 533 3.41 -3.65 0.13
C GLY A 533 3.43 -2.14 0.31
N GLY A 534 3.67 -1.41 -0.78
CA GLY A 534 3.77 0.04 -0.81
C GLY A 534 2.43 0.75 -0.52
N MET A 535 2.51 1.93 0.10
CA MET A 535 1.33 2.76 0.35
C MET A 535 0.71 3.33 -0.93
N GLU A 536 1.50 3.50 -1.98
CA GLU A 536 1.08 3.97 -3.30
C GLU A 536 0.04 3.06 -3.96
N HIS A 537 0.08 1.77 -3.62
CA HIS A 537 -0.86 0.77 -4.17
C HIS A 537 -2.20 0.68 -3.43
N THR A 538 -2.39 1.45 -2.36
CA THR A 538 -3.61 1.39 -1.51
C THR A 538 -4.89 1.61 -2.31
N THR A 539 -4.90 2.55 -3.26
CA THR A 539 -6.05 2.89 -4.11
C THR A 539 -5.95 2.36 -5.54
N LEU A 540 -4.87 1.65 -5.86
CA LEU A 540 -4.61 0.98 -7.14
C LEU A 540 -4.75 -0.53 -6.99
N HIS A 541 -3.62 -1.26 -7.03
CA HIS A 541 -3.58 -2.72 -6.96
C HIS A 541 -4.42 -3.31 -5.82
N LEU A 542 -4.29 -2.77 -4.59
CA LEU A 542 -4.98 -3.32 -3.42
C LEU A 542 -6.51 -3.22 -3.57
N LEU A 543 -7.00 -2.10 -4.07
CA LEU A 543 -8.44 -1.90 -4.31
C LEU A 543 -8.96 -2.82 -5.42
N TYR A 544 -8.22 -2.92 -6.54
CA TYR A 544 -8.58 -3.76 -7.67
C TYR A 544 -8.57 -5.24 -7.32
N SER A 545 -7.54 -5.70 -6.61
CA SER A 545 -7.44 -7.12 -6.20
C SER A 545 -8.54 -7.51 -5.21
N ARG A 546 -8.94 -6.61 -4.31
CA ARG A 546 -10.10 -6.83 -3.43
C ARG A 546 -11.40 -6.92 -4.22
N PHE A 547 -11.59 -6.07 -5.21
CA PHE A 547 -12.77 -6.11 -6.09
C PHE A 547 -12.84 -7.43 -6.88
N TRP A 548 -11.74 -7.83 -7.53
CA TRP A 548 -11.67 -9.08 -8.29
C TRP A 548 -11.93 -10.30 -7.40
N HIS A 549 -11.35 -10.31 -6.23
CA HIS A 549 -11.52 -11.41 -5.26
C HIS A 549 -12.97 -11.52 -4.77
N LYS A 550 -13.63 -10.39 -4.46
CA LYS A 550 -15.05 -10.39 -4.09
C LYS A 550 -15.95 -10.91 -5.20
N PHE A 551 -15.65 -10.56 -6.44
CA PHE A 551 -16.37 -11.12 -7.59
C PHE A 551 -16.15 -12.64 -7.70
N LEU A 552 -14.92 -13.11 -7.57
CA LEU A 552 -14.62 -14.54 -7.57
C LEU A 552 -15.29 -15.28 -6.40
N TYR A 553 -15.41 -14.63 -5.25
CA TYR A 553 -16.20 -15.15 -4.13
C TYR A 553 -17.68 -15.29 -4.47
N ASP A 554 -18.28 -14.28 -5.09
CA ASP A 554 -19.69 -14.28 -5.46
C ASP A 554 -20.05 -15.38 -6.46
N ILE A 555 -19.13 -15.73 -7.35
CA ILE A 555 -19.30 -16.84 -8.30
C ILE A 555 -18.80 -18.19 -7.76
N GLY A 556 -18.39 -18.27 -6.49
CA GLY A 556 -18.03 -19.52 -5.80
C GLY A 556 -16.66 -20.09 -6.15
N VAL A 557 -15.75 -19.29 -6.70
CA VAL A 557 -14.39 -19.72 -7.08
C VAL A 557 -13.45 -19.72 -5.89
N VAL A 558 -13.53 -18.68 -5.03
CA VAL A 558 -12.68 -18.55 -3.82
C VAL A 558 -13.51 -18.67 -2.55
N PRO A 559 -12.94 -19.19 -1.44
CA PRO A 559 -13.70 -19.47 -0.21
C PRO A 559 -13.86 -18.28 0.72
N THR A 560 -13.14 -17.16 0.51
CA THR A 560 -13.10 -16.02 1.42
C THR A 560 -13.57 -14.73 0.76
N LYS A 561 -14.19 -13.82 1.54
CA LYS A 561 -14.66 -12.52 1.06
C LYS A 561 -13.52 -11.54 0.76
N GLU A 562 -12.43 -11.67 1.52
CA GLU A 562 -11.23 -10.83 1.40
C GLU A 562 -10.02 -11.67 1.00
N PRO A 563 -9.14 -11.13 0.14
CA PRO A 563 -7.96 -11.84 -0.32
C PRO A 563 -6.86 -11.94 0.75
N TYR A 564 -6.75 -10.93 1.62
CA TYR A 564 -5.67 -10.77 2.58
C TYR A 564 -6.23 -10.55 3.98
N GLN A 565 -5.71 -11.27 4.99
CA GLN A 565 -6.14 -11.10 6.38
C GLN A 565 -5.43 -9.92 7.05
N LYS A 566 -4.10 -9.83 6.91
CA LYS A 566 -3.29 -8.74 7.46
C LYS A 566 -2.56 -8.00 6.35
N ARG A 567 -2.60 -6.66 6.40
CA ARG A 567 -1.89 -5.79 5.45
C ARG A 567 -1.05 -4.75 6.20
N THR A 568 0.26 -4.79 5.96
CA THR A 568 1.22 -3.81 6.45
C THR A 568 1.90 -3.09 5.30
N SER A 569 2.54 -1.97 5.60
CA SER A 569 3.28 -1.20 4.61
C SER A 569 4.68 -0.88 5.12
N HIS A 570 5.59 -0.65 4.20
CA HIS A 570 6.98 -0.28 4.48
C HIS A 570 7.26 1.16 4.05
N GLY A 571 8.23 1.79 4.72
CA GLY A 571 8.75 3.08 4.32
C GLY A 571 9.79 2.95 3.19
N MET A 572 9.93 4.00 2.39
CA MET A 572 10.90 4.04 1.31
C MET A 572 12.34 4.18 1.83
N ILE A 573 13.31 3.60 1.10
CA ILE A 573 14.72 3.95 1.26
C ILE A 573 15.02 5.09 0.29
N LEU A 574 15.45 6.22 0.86
CA LEU A 574 15.84 7.43 0.14
C LEU A 574 17.34 7.39 -0.17
N GLY A 575 17.77 8.12 -1.18
CA GLY A 575 19.19 8.31 -1.47
C GLY A 575 19.92 9.10 -0.35
N GLU A 576 21.26 9.18 -0.41
CA GLU A 576 22.09 9.85 0.62
C GLU A 576 21.69 11.32 0.85
N GLY A 577 21.09 11.99 -0.14
CA GLY A 577 20.57 13.36 -0.02
C GLY A 577 19.17 13.47 0.60
N GLY A 578 18.55 12.34 1.01
CA GLY A 578 17.17 12.32 1.53
C GLY A 578 16.10 12.41 0.44
N GLU A 579 16.46 12.25 -0.83
CA GLU A 579 15.55 12.27 -1.96
C GLU A 579 15.15 10.86 -2.40
N LYS A 580 13.97 10.74 -3.02
CA LYS A 580 13.56 9.47 -3.64
C LYS A 580 14.58 9.02 -4.68
N MET A 581 15.04 7.76 -4.57
CA MET A 581 15.89 7.16 -5.57
C MET A 581 15.17 7.07 -6.90
N SER A 582 15.77 7.59 -7.96
CA SER A 582 15.27 7.44 -9.32
C SER A 582 16.42 7.36 -10.31
N LYS A 583 16.20 6.61 -11.40
CA LYS A 583 17.17 6.41 -12.47
C LYS A 583 17.49 7.73 -13.20
N SER A 584 16.49 8.60 -13.35
CA SER A 584 16.66 9.91 -13.98
C SER A 584 17.54 10.88 -13.18
N ARG A 585 17.63 10.66 -11.86
CA ARG A 585 18.47 11.47 -10.95
C ARG A 585 19.88 10.89 -10.75
N GLY A 586 20.12 9.66 -11.21
CA GLY A 586 21.41 9.00 -11.04
C GLY A 586 21.79 8.66 -9.59
N ASN A 587 20.84 8.67 -8.66
CA ASN A 587 21.04 8.44 -7.22
C ASN A 587 20.62 7.03 -6.75
N VAL A 588 20.48 6.08 -7.68
CA VAL A 588 20.11 4.69 -7.39
C VAL A 588 21.35 3.91 -6.90
N VAL A 589 21.21 3.21 -5.78
CA VAL A 589 22.22 2.27 -5.28
C VAL A 589 21.85 0.86 -5.72
N ASN A 590 22.80 0.20 -6.43
CA ASN A 590 22.60 -1.17 -6.91
C ASN A 590 22.91 -2.18 -5.79
N PRO A 591 21.99 -3.11 -5.47
CA PRO A 591 22.25 -4.14 -4.48
C PRO A 591 23.45 -5.03 -4.80
N ASN A 592 23.76 -5.26 -6.08
CA ASN A 592 24.92 -6.06 -6.46
C ASN A 592 26.23 -5.47 -5.91
N ASP A 593 26.41 -4.15 -6.00
CA ASP A 593 27.64 -3.47 -5.53
C ASP A 593 27.82 -3.65 -4.03
N ILE A 594 26.73 -3.62 -3.27
CA ILE A 594 26.74 -3.83 -1.83
C ILE A 594 27.04 -5.29 -1.47
N VAL A 595 26.42 -6.23 -2.17
CA VAL A 595 26.63 -7.66 -1.93
C VAL A 595 28.05 -8.09 -2.33
N ASP A 596 28.55 -7.60 -3.45
CA ASP A 596 29.92 -7.90 -3.89
C ASP A 596 30.98 -7.38 -2.89
N GLN A 597 30.73 -6.25 -2.27
CA GLN A 597 31.65 -5.61 -1.32
C GLN A 597 31.51 -6.13 0.12
N TYR A 598 30.30 -6.41 0.58
CA TYR A 598 30.02 -6.67 2.00
C TYR A 598 29.28 -7.99 2.26
N GLY A 599 28.70 -8.62 1.26
CA GLY A 599 27.90 -9.83 1.37
C GLY A 599 26.38 -9.58 1.48
N ALA A 600 25.61 -10.60 1.07
CA ALA A 600 24.14 -10.58 1.09
C ALA A 600 23.59 -10.48 2.52
N ASP A 601 24.14 -11.22 3.48
CA ASP A 601 23.74 -11.18 4.87
C ASP A 601 23.97 -9.79 5.50
N THR A 602 25.05 -9.11 5.15
CA THR A 602 25.32 -7.74 5.58
C THR A 602 24.26 -6.78 5.04
N MET A 603 23.91 -6.93 3.75
CA MET A 603 22.88 -6.09 3.15
C MET A 603 21.50 -6.34 3.81
N ARG A 604 21.11 -7.59 4.02
CA ARG A 604 19.87 -7.96 4.69
C ARG A 604 19.76 -7.33 6.09
N LEU A 605 20.82 -7.47 6.90
CA LEU A 605 20.87 -6.84 8.23
C LEU A 605 20.79 -5.33 8.15
N HIS A 606 21.56 -4.71 7.24
CA HIS A 606 21.60 -3.25 7.14
C HIS A 606 20.24 -2.64 6.82
N ILE A 607 19.54 -3.15 5.80
CA ILE A 607 18.22 -2.63 5.40
C ILE A 607 17.13 -2.82 6.45
N MET A 608 17.31 -3.77 7.37
CA MET A 608 16.43 -3.96 8.53
C MET A 608 16.83 -3.12 9.74
N PHE A 609 18.11 -2.77 9.86
CA PHE A 609 18.64 -2.02 10.99
C PHE A 609 18.59 -0.49 10.83
N ILE A 610 18.55 0.01 9.61
CA ILE A 610 18.69 1.44 9.23
C ILE A 610 17.59 2.35 9.83
N GLY A 611 16.51 1.81 10.39
CA GLY A 611 15.46 2.57 11.06
C GLY A 611 14.14 1.82 11.16
N ASP A 612 13.12 2.56 11.62
CA ASP A 612 11.75 2.05 11.72
C ASP A 612 11.24 1.58 10.34
N PHE A 613 10.70 0.37 10.29
CA PHE A 613 10.30 -0.29 9.05
C PHE A 613 9.21 0.46 8.28
N GLU A 614 8.27 1.09 9.00
CA GLU A 614 7.15 1.81 8.39
C GLU A 614 7.52 3.22 7.91
N LYS A 615 8.67 3.76 8.35
CA LYS A 615 9.12 5.11 8.02
C LYS A 615 10.11 5.13 6.86
N ALA A 616 10.12 6.25 6.13
CA ALA A 616 11.16 6.51 5.15
C ALA A 616 12.50 6.71 5.88
N VAL A 617 13.57 6.14 5.31
CA VAL A 617 14.93 6.18 5.87
C VAL A 617 15.92 6.54 4.77
N THR A 618 17.01 7.22 5.14
CA THR A 618 18.06 7.62 4.20
C THR A 618 19.15 6.54 4.15
N TRP A 619 19.54 6.12 2.94
CA TRP A 619 20.65 5.21 2.72
C TRP A 619 22.00 5.84 3.11
N SER A 620 22.88 5.04 3.69
CA SER A 620 24.26 5.43 3.98
C SER A 620 25.21 4.27 3.73
N ASN A 621 26.15 4.45 2.79
CA ASN A 621 27.18 3.44 2.51
C ASN A 621 28.12 3.21 3.70
N GLU A 622 28.39 4.22 4.51
CA GLU A 622 29.21 4.08 5.72
C GLU A 622 28.54 3.22 6.81
N ALA A 623 27.23 3.34 6.95
CA ALA A 623 26.47 2.59 7.96
C ALA A 623 26.43 1.06 7.66
N VAL A 624 26.56 0.65 6.40
CA VAL A 624 26.65 -0.78 6.00
C VAL A 624 27.81 -1.49 6.70
N LYS A 625 28.95 -0.79 6.90
CA LYS A 625 30.13 -1.31 7.59
C LYS A 625 29.84 -1.73 9.03
N GLY A 626 28.86 -1.10 9.67
CA GLY A 626 28.41 -1.47 11.03
C GLY A 626 27.82 -2.87 11.08
N SER A 627 26.94 -3.20 10.12
CA SER A 627 26.32 -4.53 9.99
C SER A 627 27.37 -5.59 9.63
N LYS A 628 28.34 -5.27 8.77
CA LYS A 628 29.46 -6.18 8.46
C LYS A 628 30.30 -6.50 9.70
N ARG A 629 30.67 -5.48 10.51
CA ARG A 629 31.44 -5.68 11.75
C ARG A 629 30.68 -6.55 12.76
N PHE A 630 29.36 -6.45 12.82
CA PHE A 630 28.55 -7.32 13.67
C PHE A 630 28.67 -8.79 13.24
N LEU A 631 28.56 -9.09 11.95
CA LEU A 631 28.75 -10.46 11.44
C LEU A 631 30.17 -10.99 11.64
N ASP A 632 31.21 -10.14 11.47
CA ASP A 632 32.59 -10.51 11.76
C ASP A 632 32.78 -10.89 13.24
N ARG A 633 32.11 -10.18 14.15
CA ARG A 633 32.13 -10.50 15.59
C ARG A 633 31.42 -11.81 15.91
N VAL A 634 30.26 -12.09 15.26
CA VAL A 634 29.56 -13.38 15.39
C VAL A 634 30.47 -14.53 14.93
N TRP A 635 31.15 -14.34 13.78
CA TRP A 635 32.12 -15.31 13.27
C TRP A 635 33.26 -15.59 14.28
N ASN A 636 33.88 -14.53 14.79
CA ASN A 636 34.98 -14.65 15.77
C ASN A 636 34.53 -15.30 17.09
N LEU A 637 33.31 -15.02 17.55
CA LEU A 637 32.76 -15.70 18.74
C LEU A 637 32.59 -17.18 18.50
N ALA A 638 32.09 -17.59 17.34
CA ALA A 638 31.94 -18.99 16.99
C ALA A 638 33.28 -19.74 16.93
N GLU A 639 34.37 -19.06 16.51
CA GLU A 639 35.72 -19.65 16.52
C GLU A 639 36.32 -19.74 17.92
N SER A 640 35.87 -18.97 18.88
CA SER A 640 36.41 -18.90 20.25
C SER A 640 35.50 -19.52 21.31
N CYS A 641 34.30 -20.00 20.96
CA CYS A 641 33.40 -20.60 21.94
C CYS A 641 33.96 -21.96 22.45
N THR A 642 33.63 -22.28 23.68
CA THR A 642 34.00 -23.55 24.29
C THR A 642 33.10 -24.68 23.74
N ASP A 643 33.56 -25.91 23.81
CA ASP A 643 32.80 -27.08 23.36
C ASP A 643 31.66 -27.51 24.32
N ASP A 644 31.39 -26.72 25.35
CA ASP A 644 30.30 -26.98 26.29
C ASP A 644 28.93 -26.85 25.58
N PRO A 645 28.10 -27.90 25.54
CA PRO A 645 26.80 -27.88 24.92
C PRO A 645 25.73 -27.15 25.73
N ALA A 646 26.00 -26.82 27.00
CA ALA A 646 25.07 -26.15 27.89
C ALA A 646 25.11 -24.61 27.69
N ILE A 647 23.97 -23.98 27.92
CA ILE A 647 23.91 -22.52 28.10
C ILE A 647 24.70 -22.17 29.38
N SER A 648 25.56 -21.16 29.32
CA SER A 648 26.32 -20.71 30.48
C SER A 648 25.45 -19.92 31.45
N ASP A 649 25.63 -20.14 32.77
CA ASP A 649 24.88 -19.39 33.80
C ASP A 649 25.04 -17.88 33.68
N LYS A 650 26.19 -17.39 33.18
CA LYS A 650 26.46 -15.97 32.99
C LYS A 650 25.67 -15.33 31.86
N ASN A 651 25.31 -16.10 30.86
CA ASN A 651 24.61 -15.64 29.66
C ASN A 651 23.12 -16.02 29.67
N GLU A 652 22.66 -16.83 30.60
CA GLU A 652 21.29 -17.34 30.62
C GLU A 652 20.24 -16.24 30.59
N ALA A 653 20.38 -15.22 31.42
CA ALA A 653 19.41 -14.13 31.49
C ALA A 653 19.34 -13.31 30.17
N ILE A 654 20.49 -12.95 29.58
CA ILE A 654 20.48 -12.19 28.29
C ILE A 654 19.94 -13.04 27.16
N ILE A 655 20.17 -14.37 27.17
CA ILE A 655 19.63 -15.29 26.16
C ILE A 655 18.10 -15.26 26.22
N HIS A 656 17.49 -15.53 27.38
CA HIS A 656 16.03 -15.56 27.51
C HIS A 656 15.38 -14.22 27.20
N LYS A 657 15.98 -13.07 27.62
CA LYS A 657 15.52 -11.73 27.24
C LYS A 657 15.56 -11.51 25.74
N THR A 658 16.67 -11.90 25.10
CA THR A 658 16.84 -11.69 23.66
C THR A 658 15.89 -12.57 22.87
N ILE A 659 15.67 -13.84 23.25
CA ILE A 659 14.67 -14.71 22.60
C ILE A 659 13.29 -14.06 22.65
N LYS A 660 12.84 -13.64 23.85
CA LYS A 660 11.55 -12.94 24.00
C LYS A 660 11.47 -11.72 23.10
N LYS A 661 12.46 -10.81 23.22
CA LYS A 661 12.49 -9.55 22.51
C LYS A 661 12.49 -9.74 20.98
N VAL A 662 13.33 -10.61 20.45
CA VAL A 662 13.40 -10.87 19.00
C VAL A 662 12.11 -11.52 18.49
N THR A 663 11.51 -12.42 19.28
CA THR A 663 10.24 -13.07 18.92
C THR A 663 9.11 -12.06 18.75
N GLU A 664 8.96 -11.16 19.72
CA GLU A 664 7.93 -10.11 19.69
C GLU A 664 8.21 -9.07 18.61
N ASP A 665 9.44 -8.59 18.50
CA ASP A 665 9.84 -7.55 17.55
C ASP A 665 9.66 -7.96 16.07
N ILE A 666 9.89 -9.24 15.74
CA ILE A 666 9.64 -9.73 14.37
C ILE A 666 8.14 -9.63 14.04
N ASP A 667 7.25 -10.03 14.94
CA ASP A 667 5.81 -10.00 14.73
C ASP A 667 5.25 -8.56 14.65
N GLU A 668 5.97 -7.60 15.27
CA GLU A 668 5.64 -6.17 15.28
C GLU A 668 6.41 -5.37 14.21
N LEU A 669 7.17 -6.02 13.31
CA LEU A 669 8.03 -5.38 12.30
C LEU A 669 9.08 -4.41 12.88
N LYS A 670 9.47 -4.59 14.13
CA LYS A 670 10.53 -3.84 14.82
C LYS A 670 11.91 -4.48 14.61
N MET A 671 12.27 -4.72 13.35
CA MET A 671 13.48 -5.46 12.98
C MET A 671 14.76 -4.81 13.50
N ASN A 672 14.81 -3.47 13.54
CA ASN A 672 15.96 -2.71 14.05
C ASN A 672 16.22 -2.97 15.55
N THR A 673 15.17 -3.07 16.37
CA THR A 673 15.30 -3.37 17.80
C THR A 673 15.63 -4.83 18.06
N ALA A 674 15.10 -5.75 17.24
CA ALA A 674 15.49 -7.16 17.28
C ALA A 674 17.00 -7.33 17.02
N ILE A 675 17.52 -6.67 15.97
CA ILE A 675 18.97 -6.69 15.65
C ILE A 675 19.79 -6.06 16.78
N ALA A 676 19.35 -4.93 17.33
CA ALA A 676 20.03 -4.29 18.46
C ALA A 676 20.11 -5.20 19.69
N SER A 677 19.04 -5.96 19.97
CA SER A 677 19.02 -6.93 21.07
C SER A 677 20.02 -8.07 20.84
N MET A 678 20.12 -8.60 19.63
CA MET A 678 21.14 -9.60 19.27
C MET A 678 22.57 -9.01 19.35
N MET A 679 22.78 -7.76 18.99
CA MET A 679 24.07 -7.07 19.15
C MET A 679 24.47 -6.96 20.64
N THR A 680 23.51 -6.67 21.51
CA THR A 680 23.71 -6.64 22.98
C THR A 680 24.10 -8.02 23.49
N MET A 681 23.40 -9.07 23.07
CA MET A 681 23.72 -10.45 23.41
C MET A 681 25.13 -10.84 22.98
N VAL A 682 25.58 -10.46 21.78
CA VAL A 682 26.95 -10.69 21.29
C VAL A 682 27.98 -9.92 22.14
N ASN A 683 27.66 -8.72 22.65
CA ASN A 683 28.53 -7.96 23.54
C ASN A 683 28.73 -8.70 24.89
N GLU A 684 27.63 -9.22 25.46
CA GLU A 684 27.68 -10.01 26.70
C GLU A 684 28.49 -11.31 26.52
N PHE A 685 28.28 -12.03 25.42
CA PHE A 685 29.06 -13.23 25.11
C PHE A 685 30.55 -12.94 24.96
N ALA A 686 30.93 -11.79 24.37
CA ALA A 686 32.31 -11.38 24.27
C ALA A 686 32.94 -11.02 25.61
N ALA A 687 32.15 -10.50 26.56
CA ALA A 687 32.61 -10.10 27.90
C ALA A 687 32.68 -11.31 28.86
N ASN A 688 31.68 -12.21 28.81
CA ASN A 688 31.52 -13.29 29.79
C ASN A 688 32.17 -14.61 29.35
N GLY A 689 32.58 -14.73 28.08
CA GLY A 689 32.87 -15.98 27.40
C GLY A 689 31.60 -16.58 26.80
N CYS A 690 31.77 -17.51 25.88
CA CYS A 690 30.69 -18.11 25.09
C CYS A 690 30.87 -19.63 25.03
N THR A 691 29.80 -20.38 25.26
CA THR A 691 29.71 -21.84 25.08
C THR A 691 29.08 -22.16 23.70
N LYS A 692 29.19 -23.41 23.24
CA LYS A 692 28.41 -23.90 22.10
C LYS A 692 26.91 -23.79 22.33
N GLY A 693 26.42 -24.03 23.54
CA GLY A 693 25.01 -23.85 23.91
C GLY A 693 24.55 -22.40 23.76
N ASP A 694 25.38 -21.43 24.16
CA ASP A 694 25.11 -20.01 23.96
C ASP A 694 25.04 -19.66 22.46
N MET A 695 26.02 -20.15 21.66
CA MET A 695 26.06 -19.96 20.23
C MET A 695 24.87 -20.56 19.50
N GLU A 696 24.39 -21.70 19.93
CA GLU A 696 23.21 -22.34 19.36
C GLU A 696 22.00 -21.40 19.43
N GLN A 697 21.76 -20.78 20.59
CA GLN A 697 20.65 -19.84 20.74
C GLN A 697 20.81 -18.59 19.87
N LEU A 698 21.99 -18.03 19.78
CA LEU A 698 22.26 -16.88 18.92
C LEU A 698 22.04 -17.22 17.45
N LEU A 699 22.51 -18.38 16.98
CA LEU A 699 22.39 -18.80 15.59
C LEU A 699 20.91 -19.03 15.21
N LEU A 700 20.12 -19.64 16.08
CA LEU A 700 18.68 -19.82 15.86
C LEU A 700 17.97 -18.46 15.68
N LEU A 701 18.27 -17.47 16.53
CA LEU A 701 17.69 -16.13 16.44
C LEU A 701 18.15 -15.36 15.21
N LEU A 702 19.43 -15.50 14.84
CA LEU A 702 20.04 -14.76 13.72
C LEU A 702 19.71 -15.39 12.36
N SER A 703 19.32 -16.68 12.33
CA SER A 703 19.03 -17.43 11.09
C SER A 703 18.08 -16.72 10.12
N PRO A 704 16.96 -16.11 10.54
CA PRO A 704 16.11 -15.38 9.61
C PRO A 704 16.75 -14.12 9.02
N PHE A 705 17.64 -13.47 9.75
CA PHE A 705 18.25 -12.19 9.36
C PHE A 705 19.48 -12.36 8.47
N ALA A 706 20.34 -13.32 8.79
CA ALA A 706 21.61 -13.57 8.14
C ALA A 706 21.79 -15.07 7.84
N PRO A 707 21.01 -15.64 6.93
CA PRO A 707 20.90 -17.10 6.79
C PRO A 707 22.19 -17.79 6.31
N HIS A 708 23.00 -17.15 5.47
CA HIS A 708 24.16 -17.81 4.89
C HIS A 708 25.28 -18.05 5.93
N ILE A 709 25.63 -17.01 6.70
CA ILE A 709 26.64 -17.13 7.76
C ILE A 709 26.18 -18.12 8.83
N VAL A 710 24.88 -18.07 9.15
CA VAL A 710 24.32 -18.95 10.20
C VAL A 710 24.36 -20.41 9.80
N GLU A 711 23.95 -20.76 8.58
CA GLU A 711 24.02 -22.15 8.12
C GLU A 711 25.48 -22.66 8.07
N GLU A 712 26.44 -21.83 7.66
CA GLU A 712 27.84 -22.19 7.65
C GLU A 712 28.37 -22.44 9.07
N LEU A 713 28.05 -21.57 10.03
CA LEU A 713 28.45 -21.75 11.42
C LEU A 713 27.74 -22.92 12.08
N TRP A 714 26.46 -23.18 11.73
CA TRP A 714 25.69 -24.33 12.19
C TRP A 714 26.35 -25.65 11.79
N GLU A 715 26.81 -25.73 10.54
CA GLU A 715 27.52 -26.89 10.03
C GLU A 715 28.89 -27.04 10.72
N ARG A 716 29.69 -25.96 10.84
CA ARG A 716 31.05 -25.98 11.41
C ARG A 716 31.09 -26.30 12.91
N LEU A 717 30.11 -25.81 13.65
CA LEU A 717 30.01 -26.10 15.09
C LEU A 717 29.43 -27.50 15.39
N GLY A 718 29.05 -28.26 14.36
CA GLY A 718 28.56 -29.63 14.48
C GLY A 718 27.05 -29.73 14.76
N PHE A 719 26.29 -28.64 14.77
CA PHE A 719 24.84 -28.66 15.02
C PHE A 719 24.09 -29.37 13.91
N ALA A 720 24.52 -29.22 12.66
CA ALA A 720 23.92 -29.91 11.50
C ALA A 720 24.01 -31.45 11.70
N ALA A 721 25.13 -31.95 12.17
CA ALA A 721 25.30 -33.38 12.51
C ALA A 721 24.48 -33.78 13.74
N LYS A 722 24.42 -32.93 14.77
CA LYS A 722 23.64 -33.16 15.99
C LYS A 722 22.14 -33.31 15.73
N TYR A 723 21.59 -32.46 14.89
CA TYR A 723 20.15 -32.40 14.61
C TYR A 723 19.72 -33.09 13.31
N GLY A 724 20.66 -33.45 12.44
CA GLY A 724 20.35 -33.98 11.11
C GLY A 724 19.63 -32.98 10.19
N LYS A 725 19.74 -31.65 10.45
CA LYS A 725 18.98 -30.60 9.81
C LYS A 725 19.82 -29.33 9.62
N MET A 726 19.46 -28.52 8.59
CA MET A 726 19.91 -27.14 8.50
C MET A 726 19.32 -26.31 9.65
N CYS A 727 19.94 -25.19 9.99
CA CYS A 727 19.45 -24.28 11.03
C CYS A 727 18.01 -23.78 10.73
N CYS A 728 17.74 -23.42 9.49
CA CYS A 728 16.42 -22.95 9.04
C CYS A 728 15.30 -24.00 9.16
N GLN A 729 15.63 -25.25 9.37
CA GLN A 729 14.70 -26.38 9.58
C GLN A 729 14.52 -26.74 11.06
N CYS A 730 15.27 -26.10 11.96
CA CYS A 730 15.17 -26.34 13.40
C CYS A 730 14.04 -25.51 14.02
N ASP A 731 13.66 -25.86 15.24
CA ASP A 731 12.61 -25.18 15.96
C ASP A 731 13.06 -23.80 16.46
N TRP A 732 12.13 -22.84 16.47
CA TRP A 732 12.36 -21.51 17.04
C TRP A 732 12.64 -21.63 18.55
N PRO A 733 13.66 -20.93 19.09
CA PRO A 733 14.02 -21.08 20.49
C PRO A 733 12.93 -20.56 21.42
N THR A 734 12.79 -21.21 22.57
CA THR A 734 11.83 -20.84 23.61
C THR A 734 12.54 -20.11 24.76
N TYR A 735 11.80 -19.29 25.48
CA TYR A 735 12.31 -18.59 26.65
C TYR A 735 11.50 -18.92 27.92
N ASP A 736 12.15 -18.80 29.07
CA ASP A 736 11.52 -18.87 30.37
C ASP A 736 11.27 -17.46 30.89
N GLU A 737 10.01 -17.12 31.12
CA GLU A 737 9.60 -15.78 31.56
C GLU A 737 10.26 -15.38 32.89
N THR A 738 10.46 -16.33 33.81
CA THR A 738 11.09 -16.08 35.12
C THR A 738 12.56 -15.65 34.99
N LYS A 739 13.22 -16.02 33.89
CA LYS A 739 14.62 -15.71 33.60
C LYS A 739 14.78 -14.42 32.80
N THR A 740 13.69 -13.81 32.36
CA THR A 740 13.70 -12.51 31.61
C THR A 740 13.73 -11.30 32.53
N VAL A 741 13.51 -11.48 33.82
CA VAL A 741 13.48 -10.37 34.79
C VAL A 741 14.89 -10.13 35.34
N ASP A 742 15.32 -8.85 35.30
CA ASP A 742 16.57 -8.47 35.95
C ASP A 742 16.46 -8.61 37.46
N THR A 743 17.22 -9.54 38.02
CA THR A 743 17.37 -9.70 39.48
C THR A 743 18.37 -8.72 40.08
N THR A 744 19.22 -8.11 39.25
CA THR A 744 20.21 -7.11 39.62
C THR A 744 20.11 -5.84 38.79
N VAL A 745 20.60 -4.75 39.31
CA VAL A 745 20.66 -3.44 38.64
C VAL A 745 22.00 -2.77 38.86
N THR A 746 22.54 -2.17 37.80
CA THR A 746 23.76 -1.35 37.91
C THR A 746 23.40 0.10 38.23
N MET A 747 23.80 0.58 39.42
CA MET A 747 23.51 1.91 39.92
C MET A 747 24.70 2.82 39.80
N ALA A 748 24.51 4.08 39.41
CA ALA A 748 25.55 5.07 39.40
C ALA A 748 25.90 5.52 40.86
N VAL A 749 27.19 5.55 41.18
CA VAL A 749 27.66 6.03 42.46
C VAL A 749 28.29 7.43 42.32
N GLN A 750 27.70 8.38 43.02
CA GLN A 750 28.17 9.77 43.04
C GLN A 750 28.66 10.13 44.43
N VAL A 751 29.65 11.02 44.48
CA VAL A 751 30.09 11.67 45.70
C VAL A 751 30.04 13.18 45.44
N LEU A 752 29.28 13.92 46.24
CA LEU A 752 29.03 15.35 46.07
C LEU A 752 28.57 15.70 44.66
N GLY A 753 27.69 14.87 44.06
CA GLY A 753 27.13 15.03 42.73
C GLY A 753 28.05 14.63 41.56
N LYS A 754 29.29 14.21 41.81
CA LYS A 754 30.24 13.76 40.78
C LYS A 754 30.31 12.25 40.71
N LEU A 755 30.14 11.68 39.51
CA LEU A 755 30.22 10.25 39.27
C LEU A 755 31.59 9.69 39.65
N LYS A 756 31.61 8.62 40.48
CA LYS A 756 32.82 7.91 40.94
C LYS A 756 32.93 6.48 40.41
N GLY A 757 31.83 5.89 40.04
CA GLY A 757 31.77 4.51 39.53
C GLY A 757 30.34 4.01 39.43
N THR A 758 30.21 2.70 39.29
CA THR A 758 28.92 2.00 39.31
C THR A 758 29.03 0.80 40.25
N VAL A 759 27.90 0.41 40.84
CA VAL A 759 27.78 -0.83 41.62
C VAL A 759 26.62 -1.63 41.11
N THR A 760 26.76 -2.95 41.04
CA THR A 760 25.68 -3.88 40.71
C THR A 760 25.13 -4.47 42.01
N VAL A 761 23.86 -4.24 42.25
CA VAL A 761 23.14 -4.68 43.46
C VAL A 761 21.86 -5.41 43.06
N ALA A 762 21.22 -6.15 43.93
CA ALA A 762 19.90 -6.72 43.67
C ALA A 762 18.90 -5.59 43.32
N LYS A 763 18.00 -5.86 42.42
CA LYS A 763 16.94 -4.92 42.06
C LYS A 763 16.10 -4.59 43.30
N ASP A 764 15.72 -3.34 43.44
CA ASP A 764 14.97 -2.85 44.60
C ASP A 764 15.73 -2.97 45.97
N SER A 765 17.08 -3.09 45.92
CA SER A 765 17.90 -3.08 47.15
C SER A 765 17.63 -1.80 47.95
N ASP A 766 17.63 -1.94 49.25
CA ASP A 766 17.51 -0.82 50.17
C ASP A 766 18.73 0.15 50.10
N GLN A 767 18.56 1.30 50.68
CA GLN A 767 19.60 2.35 50.66
C GLN A 767 20.90 1.85 51.29
N GLN A 768 20.84 1.09 52.39
CA GLN A 768 22.03 0.63 53.11
C GLN A 768 22.84 -0.36 52.27
N THR A 769 22.21 -1.31 51.66
CA THR A 769 22.87 -2.29 50.79
C THR A 769 23.59 -1.61 49.62
N VAL A 770 22.96 -0.57 49.00
CA VAL A 770 23.58 0.19 47.92
C VAL A 770 24.77 1.04 48.43
N VAL A 771 24.65 1.65 49.61
CA VAL A 771 25.75 2.40 50.24
C VAL A 771 26.92 1.51 50.56
N ASP A 772 26.67 0.33 51.13
CA ASP A 772 27.73 -0.60 51.48
C ASP A 772 28.49 -1.10 50.22
N ALA A 773 27.81 -1.36 49.16
CA ALA A 773 28.42 -1.67 47.86
C ALA A 773 29.22 -0.47 47.30
N ALA A 774 28.68 0.74 47.39
CA ALA A 774 29.34 1.96 46.90
C ALA A 774 30.63 2.25 47.67
N LEU A 775 30.69 1.93 48.98
CA LEU A 775 31.86 2.10 49.80
C LEU A 775 33.00 1.14 49.48
N GLN A 776 32.76 0.07 48.72
CA GLN A 776 33.80 -0.82 48.22
C GLN A 776 34.58 -0.28 47.02
N LEU A 777 34.09 0.78 46.39
CA LEU A 777 34.77 1.38 45.24
C LEU A 777 35.97 2.19 45.66
N ASP A 778 37.18 1.88 45.15
CA ASP A 778 38.44 2.59 45.45
C ASP A 778 38.33 4.13 45.36
N LYS A 779 37.62 4.61 44.33
CA LYS A 779 37.39 6.06 44.12
C LYS A 779 36.50 6.70 45.17
N VAL A 780 35.61 5.94 45.79
CA VAL A 780 34.77 6.39 46.89
C VAL A 780 35.56 6.33 48.17
N GLN A 781 36.32 5.23 48.45
CA GLN A 781 37.17 5.11 49.60
C GLN A 781 38.16 6.27 49.75
N ARG A 782 38.84 6.64 48.64
CA ARG A 782 39.76 7.83 48.61
C ARG A 782 39.06 9.12 48.99
N GLN A 783 37.80 9.30 48.66
CA GLN A 783 37.00 10.47 48.98
C GLN A 783 36.48 10.44 50.44
N MET A 784 36.47 9.27 51.07
CA MET A 784 36.04 9.06 52.45
C MET A 784 37.17 9.31 53.46
N GLU A 785 38.45 9.42 53.02
CA GLU A 785 39.58 9.72 53.90
C GLU A 785 39.39 11.06 54.62
N GLY A 786 39.27 11.05 55.93
CA GLY A 786 39.00 12.22 56.77
C GLY A 786 37.59 12.82 56.66
N MET A 787 36.69 12.14 55.94
CA MET A 787 35.32 12.59 55.70
C MET A 787 34.32 11.66 56.38
N GLN A 788 33.10 12.16 56.59
CA GLN A 788 31.95 11.38 57.05
C GLN A 788 30.74 11.68 56.15
N ILE A 789 29.88 10.64 55.93
CA ILE A 789 28.65 10.79 55.22
C ILE A 789 27.67 11.59 56.11
N VAL A 790 27.10 12.66 55.61
CA VAL A 790 26.09 13.45 56.33
C VAL A 790 24.70 13.28 55.72
N LYS A 791 24.63 12.90 54.46
CA LYS A 791 23.38 12.62 53.80
C LYS A 791 23.60 11.63 52.63
N VAL A 792 22.64 10.75 52.42
CA VAL A 792 22.59 9.85 51.28
C VAL A 792 21.36 10.23 50.48
N ILE A 793 21.54 10.40 49.17
CA ILE A 793 20.44 10.53 48.23
C ILE A 793 20.41 9.26 47.44
N HIS A 794 19.40 8.44 47.69
CA HIS A 794 19.16 7.17 47.04
C HIS A 794 17.97 7.31 46.10
N VAL A 795 18.17 7.05 44.81
CA VAL A 795 17.12 6.93 43.81
C VAL A 795 17.08 5.46 43.43
N PRO A 796 16.03 4.70 43.84
CA PRO A 796 15.94 3.27 43.62
C PRO A 796 16.23 2.87 42.16
N ASN A 797 17.08 1.85 42.01
CA ASN A 797 17.45 1.31 40.67
C ASN A 797 18.15 2.27 39.71
N LYS A 798 18.59 3.45 40.18
CA LYS A 798 19.23 4.47 39.32
C LYS A 798 20.57 4.94 39.86
N LEU A 799 20.58 5.53 41.03
CA LEU A 799 21.81 6.08 41.56
C LEU A 799 21.81 6.20 43.10
N VAL A 800 23.02 6.25 43.67
CA VAL A 800 23.27 6.70 45.04
C VAL A 800 24.25 7.86 44.99
N ASN A 801 23.97 8.94 45.76
CA ASN A 801 24.86 10.10 45.89
C ASN A 801 25.18 10.34 47.36
N LEU A 802 26.50 10.21 47.71
CA LEU A 802 27.00 10.37 49.05
C LEU A 802 27.43 11.84 49.26
N ILE A 803 26.79 12.53 50.19
CA ILE A 803 27.15 13.89 50.61
C ILE A 803 28.08 13.82 51.81
N LEU A 804 29.29 14.24 51.63
CA LEU A 804 30.37 14.18 52.61
C LEU A 804 30.63 15.50 53.30
N LYS A 805 31.16 15.45 54.55
CA LYS A 805 31.62 16.54 55.35
C LYS A 805 32.91 16.12 56.10
N PRO A 806 33.87 16.98 56.35
CA PRO A 806 35.04 16.66 57.18
C PRO A 806 34.62 16.13 58.54
N LYS A 807 35.34 15.10 59.03
CA LYS A 807 35.17 14.66 60.41
C LYS A 807 35.58 15.80 61.34
N ALA A 808 34.74 16.19 62.32
CA ALA A 808 35.07 17.14 63.30
C ALA A 808 36.38 16.73 64.05
N GLY A 809 37.45 17.45 63.85
CA GLY A 809 38.68 17.19 64.58
C GLY A 809 38.37 17.32 66.07
N LYS A 810 38.80 16.36 66.88
CA LYS A 810 38.88 16.55 68.33
C LYS A 810 39.89 17.71 68.53
N CYS A 811 39.40 18.90 68.92
CA CYS A 811 40.31 19.92 69.52
C CYS A 811 40.98 19.22 70.71
N GLN A 812 42.31 19.06 70.66
CA GLN A 812 43.16 18.91 71.83
C GLN A 812 43.38 20.21 72.43
#